data_04e099cfae2ea18ec511f28c9135114c
#
_entry.id   04e099cfae2ea18ec511f28c9135114c
#
_cell.length_a   1.000
_cell.length_b   1.000
_cell.length_c   1.000
_cell.angle_alpha   90.00
_cell.angle_beta   90.00
_cell.angle_gamma   90.00
#
_symmetry.space_group_name_H-M   'P 1'
#
loop_
_entity.id
_entity.type
_entity.pdbx_description
1 polymer ?
#
loop_
_entity_poly.entity_id
_entity_poly.type
_entity_poly.pdbx_seq_one_letter_code
_entity_poly.pdbx_strand_id
1 'polypeptide(L)'
;VKERKKERLILASLFVSSLLYANETTKLDEITVSANKMEENIKDVPQSISVISEEDIEQKGIKNISDIVKEVPNMNILNAANGAAVSFRGLNSSMFTNNNPVVIYVDGVPYYDRFDFNPSLADVEQVEVLRGPQGTLYGKDAIGAVINIVTKAPKNKWSGSIGAEYGNNNTFNTKLNTSGAIVDNKLFAGINGSFDHTDGWIENHYSGMDKDANKKNDRKTSGFLLWKPTDNFSTRLTVANNHEKKYFMDGFSSNPNLDINSLKRDDAKNVSFDVPAWDKTKVQSQALNLSYELDKVKFDSTTTHKKMDLDAEFDIDNRANQGQEDGLGQWNYTDLETLSQEFKLSSKNQDIKWVTGLYFDKEKREQGPYGGEQWADMSYYGMGQGVYFGDAYSKTDSKTYAIFGQTMIPLGEDFELTLGGRYQKIKKEIDVIAKSSFAGMQFPDVNYGDKKTWNSFLPKAALSYKINDNLTTYVSISKGYMPGGFNYYPSNNVSEENTFEAQKSINYEIGAKYIGDSFALNTSIFRMDIKDIHIYKQLMGGTVFATGNAKKAHSQGIELDGTYFLTDNLSLLGSVGLIQAKYDDYDDGNRKYNGEKIENTPSYTASLGVSYLADSGFYGRVDLNARGNTSYSDGANNGRLIRADGGITANAKVGYKVGNFDIYGYVKNITDEDYVISYMSKSGSSWVGFNEPRKFGIGAIYKF
;
A
#
# COMPACT_ATOMS: atom_id res chain seq x y z
N VAL A 1 3.56 -26.88 -22.32
CA VAL A 1 3.61 -25.45 -22.74
C VAL A 1 2.50 -25.09 -23.72
N LYS A 2 2.12 -25.99 -24.65
CA LYS A 2 1.05 -25.73 -25.63
C LYS A 2 -0.37 -25.86 -25.06
N GLU A 3 -0.60 -26.72 -24.09
CA GLU A 3 -1.91 -26.88 -23.44
C GLU A 3 -2.24 -25.72 -22.51
N ARG A 4 -1.27 -25.23 -21.73
CA ARG A 4 -1.45 -24.03 -20.85
C ARG A 4 -1.73 -22.72 -21.63
N LYS A 5 -1.39 -22.65 -22.94
CA LYS A 5 -1.75 -21.48 -23.77
C LYS A 5 -3.22 -21.49 -24.22
N LYS A 6 -3.86 -22.64 -24.32
CA LYS A 6 -5.29 -22.76 -24.70
C LYS A 6 -6.21 -22.37 -23.53
N GLU A 7 -5.87 -22.73 -22.30
CA GLU A 7 -6.65 -22.34 -21.11
C GLU A 7 -6.63 -20.84 -20.86
N ARG A 8 -5.52 -20.15 -21.19
CA ARG A 8 -5.40 -18.68 -21.05
C ARG A 8 -6.26 -17.87 -22.03
N LEU A 9 -6.64 -18.44 -23.17
CA LEU A 9 -7.52 -17.80 -24.16
C LEU A 9 -9.01 -18.03 -23.85
N ILE A 10 -9.36 -19.09 -23.13
CA ILE A 10 -10.75 -19.42 -22.78
C ILE A 10 -11.29 -18.49 -21.70
N LEU A 11 -10.47 -18.05 -20.74
CA LEU A 11 -10.86 -17.08 -19.71
C LEU A 11 -11.17 -15.69 -20.29
N ALA A 12 -10.45 -15.26 -21.33
CA ALA A 12 -10.72 -13.97 -21.99
C ALA A 12 -11.98 -14.01 -22.89
N SER A 13 -12.35 -15.17 -23.42
CA SER A 13 -13.52 -15.31 -24.30
C SER A 13 -14.84 -15.50 -23.55
N LEU A 14 -14.82 -15.94 -22.30
CA LEU A 14 -16.02 -16.08 -21.46
C LEU A 14 -16.58 -14.72 -20.98
N PHE A 15 -15.74 -13.69 -20.91
CA PHE A 15 -16.15 -12.35 -20.48
C PHE A 15 -16.97 -11.59 -21.56
N VAL A 16 -16.86 -11.95 -22.83
CA VAL A 16 -17.50 -11.21 -23.94
C VAL A 16 -18.86 -11.78 -24.36
N SER A 17 -19.15 -13.04 -24.05
CA SER A 17 -20.33 -13.74 -24.56
C SER A 17 -21.57 -13.75 -23.66
N SER A 18 -21.49 -13.26 -22.41
CA SER A 18 -22.62 -13.28 -21.45
C SER A 18 -23.42 -11.98 -21.37
N LEU A 19 -23.17 -11.00 -22.25
CA LEU A 19 -23.75 -9.66 -22.19
C LEU A 19 -25.19 -9.52 -22.76
N LEU A 20 -25.94 -10.58 -22.99
CA LEU A 20 -27.15 -10.48 -23.81
C LEU A 20 -28.51 -10.83 -23.17
N TYR A 21 -28.61 -11.13 -21.88
CA TYR A 21 -29.95 -11.37 -21.26
C TYR A 21 -29.98 -10.88 -19.81
N ALA A 22 -30.49 -9.69 -19.59
CA ALA A 22 -30.90 -9.22 -18.27
C ALA A 22 -32.35 -8.72 -18.36
N ASN A 23 -33.23 -9.29 -17.55
CA ASN A 23 -34.59 -8.77 -17.31
C ASN A 23 -34.72 -8.44 -15.82
N GLU A 24 -35.20 -7.23 -15.56
CA GLU A 24 -35.49 -6.56 -14.29
C GLU A 24 -34.27 -6.14 -13.45
N THR A 25 -34.21 -4.85 -13.17
CA THR A 25 -32.98 -4.09 -12.92
C THR A 25 -32.91 -3.68 -11.47
N THR A 26 -31.92 -4.18 -10.75
CA THR A 26 -31.44 -3.55 -9.50
C THR A 26 -30.71 -2.26 -9.88
N LYS A 27 -31.26 -1.11 -9.50
CA LYS A 27 -30.56 0.17 -9.71
C LYS A 27 -29.29 0.18 -8.85
N LEU A 28 -28.14 0.39 -9.50
CA LEU A 28 -26.94 0.76 -8.80
C LEU A 28 -27.13 2.14 -8.18
N ASP A 29 -26.99 2.23 -6.85
CA ASP A 29 -27.01 3.52 -6.17
C ASP A 29 -25.89 4.40 -6.71
N GLU A 30 -26.13 5.71 -6.71
CA GLU A 30 -25.16 6.68 -7.18
C GLU A 30 -23.94 6.67 -6.26
N ILE A 31 -22.79 6.17 -6.76
CA ILE A 31 -21.57 6.05 -5.95
C ILE A 31 -20.93 7.43 -5.82
N THR A 32 -20.94 7.96 -4.60
CA THR A 32 -20.28 9.21 -4.24
C THR A 32 -18.87 8.94 -3.73
N VAL A 33 -17.89 9.69 -4.21
CA VAL A 33 -16.49 9.61 -3.79
C VAL A 33 -15.99 10.98 -3.32
N SER A 34 -15.00 11.00 -2.46
CA SER A 34 -14.34 12.21 -1.97
C SER A 34 -12.94 12.43 -2.58
N ALA A 35 -12.69 11.75 -3.69
CA ALA A 35 -11.41 11.65 -4.37
C ALA A 35 -10.74 12.99 -4.72
N ASN A 36 -11.51 13.99 -5.14
CA ASN A 36 -10.99 15.32 -5.42
C ASN A 36 -11.01 16.26 -4.18
N LYS A 37 -11.03 15.69 -2.96
CA LYS A 37 -11.24 16.43 -1.70
C LYS A 37 -12.58 17.19 -1.67
N MET A 38 -13.52 16.78 -2.49
CA MET A 38 -14.92 17.19 -2.58
C MET A 38 -15.77 15.95 -2.82
N GLU A 39 -17.02 15.97 -2.37
CA GLU A 39 -17.98 14.90 -2.68
C GLU A 39 -18.46 15.05 -4.13
N GLU A 40 -18.26 14.00 -4.91
CA GLU A 40 -18.63 13.96 -6.34
C GLU A 40 -19.13 12.56 -6.71
N ASN A 41 -19.97 12.51 -7.74
CA ASN A 41 -20.30 11.23 -8.34
C ASN A 41 -19.06 10.62 -9.01
N ILE A 42 -18.82 9.33 -8.83
CA ILE A 42 -17.66 8.64 -9.42
C ILE A 42 -17.60 8.79 -10.95
N LYS A 43 -18.75 8.91 -11.64
CA LYS A 43 -18.82 9.14 -13.09
C LYS A 43 -18.14 10.42 -13.53
N ASP A 44 -18.27 11.47 -12.69
CA ASP A 44 -17.82 12.82 -13.04
C ASP A 44 -16.32 13.00 -12.78
N VAL A 45 -15.67 12.09 -12.05
CA VAL A 45 -14.25 12.20 -11.72
C VAL A 45 -13.38 11.71 -12.88
N PRO A 46 -12.59 12.58 -13.57
CA PRO A 46 -11.82 12.22 -14.77
C PRO A 46 -10.50 11.54 -14.43
N GLN A 47 -10.57 10.43 -13.75
CA GLN A 47 -9.44 9.55 -13.42
C GLN A 47 -9.93 8.15 -13.05
N SER A 48 -9.04 7.19 -13.13
CA SER A 48 -9.32 5.80 -12.73
C SER A 48 -9.46 5.71 -11.21
N ILE A 49 -10.60 5.19 -10.72
CA ILE A 49 -10.91 5.01 -9.30
C ILE A 49 -11.54 3.64 -9.11
N SER A 50 -11.06 2.88 -8.12
CA SER A 50 -11.76 1.71 -7.59
C SER A 50 -12.40 2.07 -6.26
N VAL A 51 -13.62 1.62 -6.03
CA VAL A 51 -14.33 1.76 -4.75
C VAL A 51 -14.59 0.37 -4.19
N ILE A 52 -14.23 0.15 -2.93
CA ILE A 52 -14.50 -1.07 -2.18
C ILE A 52 -15.46 -0.69 -1.05
N SER A 53 -16.69 -1.16 -1.12
CA SER A 53 -17.74 -0.84 -0.16
C SER A 53 -17.55 -1.57 1.18
N GLU A 54 -18.29 -1.14 2.24
CA GLU A 54 -18.38 -1.89 3.49
C GLU A 54 -18.81 -3.35 3.24
N GLU A 55 -19.79 -3.55 2.36
CA GLU A 55 -20.28 -4.88 2.03
C GLU A 55 -19.20 -5.75 1.37
N ASP A 56 -18.42 -5.20 0.44
CA ASP A 56 -17.26 -5.91 -0.14
C ASP A 56 -16.22 -6.27 0.92
N ILE A 57 -15.92 -5.35 1.85
CA ILE A 57 -14.99 -5.60 2.96
C ILE A 57 -15.47 -6.77 3.81
N GLU A 58 -16.76 -6.79 4.17
CA GLU A 58 -17.35 -7.87 4.96
C GLU A 58 -17.40 -9.19 4.17
N GLN A 59 -17.92 -9.18 2.94
CA GLN A 59 -18.10 -10.39 2.13
C GLN A 59 -16.76 -11.05 1.73
N LYS A 60 -15.76 -10.25 1.32
CA LYS A 60 -14.43 -10.75 0.97
C LYS A 60 -13.56 -11.09 2.18
N GLY A 61 -13.98 -10.70 3.38
CA GLY A 61 -13.20 -10.85 4.60
C GLY A 61 -11.89 -10.08 4.54
N ILE A 62 -11.95 -8.81 4.08
CA ILE A 62 -10.83 -7.87 4.05
C ILE A 62 -10.55 -7.41 5.47
N LYS A 63 -9.31 -7.57 5.95
CA LYS A 63 -8.90 -7.26 7.32
C LYS A 63 -7.85 -6.16 7.42
N ASN A 64 -7.05 -5.98 6.39
CA ASN A 64 -5.89 -5.09 6.39
C ASN A 64 -5.65 -4.51 4.99
N ILE A 65 -4.69 -3.59 4.90
CA ILE A 65 -4.34 -2.93 3.63
C ILE A 65 -3.80 -3.90 2.59
N SER A 66 -3.11 -4.96 2.99
CA SER A 66 -2.63 -5.98 2.04
C SER A 66 -3.78 -6.68 1.31
N ASP A 67 -4.91 -6.87 1.98
CA ASP A 67 -6.11 -7.43 1.34
C ASP A 67 -6.74 -6.42 0.36
N ILE A 68 -6.81 -5.11 0.72
CA ILE A 68 -7.28 -4.04 -0.19
C ILE A 68 -6.41 -3.97 -1.44
N VAL A 69 -5.08 -4.01 -1.29
CA VAL A 69 -4.13 -3.93 -2.41
C VAL A 69 -4.34 -5.06 -3.43
N LYS A 70 -4.72 -6.26 -2.98
CA LYS A 70 -5.00 -7.41 -3.87
C LYS A 70 -6.23 -7.21 -4.76
N GLU A 71 -7.16 -6.34 -4.36
CA GLU A 71 -8.37 -6.01 -5.14
C GLU A 71 -8.11 -4.96 -6.23
N VAL A 72 -6.97 -4.25 -6.18
CA VAL A 72 -6.68 -3.13 -7.07
C VAL A 72 -5.82 -3.59 -8.25
N PRO A 73 -6.26 -3.35 -9.50
CA PRO A 73 -5.47 -3.68 -10.69
C PRO A 73 -4.07 -3.05 -10.66
N ASN A 74 -3.04 -3.82 -11.07
CA ASN A 74 -1.64 -3.40 -11.15
C ASN A 74 -1.02 -2.92 -9.84
N MET A 75 -1.63 -3.23 -8.69
CA MET A 75 -1.08 -2.96 -7.36
C MET A 75 -0.58 -4.25 -6.72
N ASN A 76 0.51 -4.17 -5.98
CA ASN A 76 1.10 -5.29 -5.26
C ASN A 76 1.76 -4.78 -3.98
N ILE A 77 1.77 -5.60 -2.93
CA ILE A 77 2.41 -5.30 -1.66
C ILE A 77 3.29 -6.46 -1.22
N LEU A 78 4.47 -6.15 -0.77
CA LEU A 78 5.41 -7.06 -0.15
C LEU A 78 5.56 -6.64 1.32
N ASN A 79 5.24 -7.54 2.23
CA ASN A 79 5.58 -7.40 3.63
C ASN A 79 6.98 -8.01 3.81
N ALA A 80 7.93 -7.20 4.17
CA ALA A 80 9.33 -7.60 4.30
C ALA A 80 9.92 -7.04 5.60
N ALA A 81 11.14 -7.43 5.92
CA ALA A 81 11.90 -6.94 7.04
C ALA A 81 11.96 -5.39 7.13
N ASN A 82 11.89 -4.71 5.99
CA ASN A 82 11.89 -3.25 5.90
C ASN A 82 10.48 -2.64 5.81
N GLY A 83 9.47 -3.31 6.37
CA GLY A 83 8.09 -2.85 6.36
C GLY A 83 7.32 -3.18 5.07
N ALA A 84 6.13 -2.62 4.92
CA ALA A 84 5.27 -2.83 3.76
C ALA A 84 5.77 -2.05 2.54
N ALA A 85 6.26 -2.75 1.52
CA ALA A 85 6.69 -2.16 0.25
C ALA A 85 5.58 -2.31 -0.79
N VAL A 86 4.97 -1.21 -1.19
CA VAL A 86 3.93 -1.20 -2.22
C VAL A 86 4.54 -0.93 -3.58
N SER A 87 4.13 -1.70 -4.59
CA SER A 87 4.38 -1.37 -5.98
C SER A 87 3.06 -1.07 -6.70
N PHE A 88 3.06 -0.04 -7.52
CA PHE A 88 1.91 0.33 -8.33
C PHE A 88 2.35 0.91 -9.67
N ARG A 89 1.82 0.37 -10.77
CA ARG A 89 2.17 0.77 -12.15
C ARG A 89 3.69 0.80 -12.39
N GLY A 90 4.46 -0.14 -11.81
CA GLY A 90 5.93 -0.21 -11.93
C GLY A 90 6.71 0.75 -11.02
N LEU A 91 6.04 1.57 -10.23
CA LEU A 91 6.68 2.36 -9.17
C LEU A 91 6.89 1.48 -7.95
N ASN A 92 8.11 1.41 -7.45
CA ASN A 92 8.50 0.65 -6.26
C ASN A 92 9.06 1.56 -5.18
N SER A 93 9.01 1.12 -3.93
CA SER A 93 9.78 1.71 -2.85
C SER A 93 11.23 1.22 -2.96
N SER A 94 12.20 2.11 -2.84
CA SER A 94 13.58 1.70 -2.60
C SER A 94 13.77 1.29 -1.14
N MET A 95 14.73 0.41 -0.85
CA MET A 95 14.98 -0.09 0.51
C MET A 95 15.26 1.04 1.54
N PHE A 96 15.91 2.12 1.12
CA PHE A 96 16.25 3.26 1.98
C PHE A 96 15.37 4.50 1.76
N THR A 97 14.32 4.41 0.95
CA THR A 97 13.22 5.38 0.99
C THR A 97 12.16 4.87 1.95
N ASN A 98 11.94 5.57 3.03
CA ASN A 98 10.99 5.14 4.06
C ASN A 98 9.52 5.23 3.59
N ASN A 99 9.26 5.94 2.49
CA ASN A 99 7.91 6.21 1.99
C ASN A 99 7.55 5.32 0.79
N ASN A 100 6.29 4.93 0.74
CA ASN A 100 5.70 4.23 -0.39
C ASN A 100 5.30 5.19 -1.53
N PRO A 101 5.25 4.72 -2.79
CA PRO A 101 4.69 5.51 -3.91
C PRO A 101 3.16 5.63 -3.85
N VAL A 102 2.52 5.00 -2.88
CA VAL A 102 1.09 5.05 -2.57
C VAL A 102 0.92 5.60 -1.17
N VAL A 103 -0.01 6.52 -0.98
CA VAL A 103 -0.31 7.11 0.34
C VAL A 103 -1.71 6.68 0.77
N ILE A 104 -1.86 6.32 2.05
CA ILE A 104 -3.18 6.07 2.64
C ILE A 104 -3.62 7.32 3.40
N TYR A 105 -4.89 7.67 3.26
CA TYR A 105 -5.55 8.66 4.11
C TYR A 105 -6.72 8.01 4.86
N VAL A 106 -6.82 8.29 6.15
CA VAL A 106 -8.00 7.91 6.97
C VAL A 106 -8.60 9.20 7.50
N ASP A 107 -9.77 9.59 6.98
CA ASP A 107 -10.43 10.86 7.33
C ASP A 107 -9.47 12.07 7.29
N GLY A 108 -8.57 12.10 6.32
CA GLY A 108 -7.58 13.17 6.12
C GLY A 108 -6.24 12.99 6.86
N VAL A 109 -6.07 11.96 7.70
CA VAL A 109 -4.78 11.63 8.35
C VAL A 109 -3.91 10.81 7.39
N PRO A 110 -2.68 11.24 7.05
CA PRO A 110 -1.83 10.54 6.11
C PRO A 110 -1.00 9.41 6.77
N TYR A 111 -0.92 8.26 6.09
CA TYR A 111 -0.06 7.12 6.38
C TYR A 111 0.74 6.80 5.12
N TYR A 112 2.03 7.07 5.10
CA TYR A 112 2.91 6.92 3.94
C TYR A 112 4.19 6.15 4.24
N ASP A 113 4.58 6.05 5.53
CA ASP A 113 5.74 5.29 5.95
C ASP A 113 5.49 3.78 5.79
N ARG A 114 6.53 3.03 5.47
CA ARG A 114 6.44 1.58 5.24
C ARG A 114 6.06 0.79 6.49
N PHE A 115 6.31 1.34 7.68
CA PHE A 115 6.01 0.70 8.95
C PHE A 115 4.66 1.13 9.54
N ASP A 116 4.07 2.24 9.10
CA ASP A 116 2.74 2.66 9.53
C ASP A 116 1.63 2.36 8.49
N PHE A 117 1.95 1.64 7.42
CA PHE A 117 1.10 1.40 6.26
C PHE A 117 -0.04 0.39 6.49
N ASN A 118 -0.59 0.33 7.70
CA ASN A 118 -1.68 -0.58 8.06
C ASN A 118 -2.64 0.03 9.09
N PRO A 119 -3.36 1.13 8.75
CA PRO A 119 -4.36 1.71 9.64
C PRO A 119 -5.55 0.77 9.88
N SER A 120 -6.40 1.11 10.86
CA SER A 120 -7.60 0.33 11.19
C SER A 120 -8.65 0.38 10.07
N LEU A 121 -9.26 -0.77 9.79
CA LEU A 121 -10.44 -0.92 8.93
C LEU A 121 -11.72 -1.24 9.74
N ALA A 122 -11.75 -0.93 11.05
CA ALA A 122 -12.82 -1.38 11.93
C ALA A 122 -14.17 -0.64 11.71
N ASP A 123 -14.15 0.58 11.19
CA ASP A 123 -15.33 1.45 11.03
C ASP A 123 -15.36 2.09 9.64
N VAL A 124 -15.04 1.32 8.62
CA VAL A 124 -14.95 1.81 7.24
C VAL A 124 -16.31 1.77 6.57
N GLU A 125 -16.72 2.88 5.95
CA GLU A 125 -17.86 2.98 5.05
C GLU A 125 -17.46 2.55 3.64
N GLN A 126 -16.35 3.11 3.14
CA GLN A 126 -15.78 2.74 1.85
C GLN A 126 -14.27 3.03 1.78
N VAL A 127 -13.60 2.34 0.86
CA VAL A 127 -12.22 2.61 0.47
C VAL A 127 -12.20 3.04 -0.99
N GLU A 128 -11.68 4.22 -1.23
CA GLU A 128 -11.51 4.79 -2.58
C GLU A 128 -10.04 4.68 -2.97
N VAL A 129 -9.73 4.02 -4.07
CA VAL A 129 -8.36 3.92 -4.59
C VAL A 129 -8.22 4.74 -5.86
N LEU A 130 -7.60 5.91 -5.71
CA LEU A 130 -7.32 6.84 -6.80
C LEU A 130 -6.06 6.39 -7.51
N ARG A 131 -6.20 5.89 -8.72
CA ARG A 131 -5.10 5.33 -9.51
C ARG A 131 -4.40 6.40 -10.33
N GLY A 132 -3.08 6.30 -10.46
CA GLY A 132 -2.23 7.32 -11.09
C GLY A 132 -1.83 8.44 -10.14
N PRO A 133 -0.95 9.37 -10.58
CA PRO A 133 -0.43 10.44 -9.75
C PRO A 133 -1.49 11.37 -9.18
N GLN A 134 -1.47 11.56 -7.86
CA GLN A 134 -2.38 12.43 -7.12
C GLN A 134 -1.66 13.64 -6.50
N GLY A 135 -0.49 13.98 -7.02
CA GLY A 135 0.36 15.04 -6.48
C GLY A 135 -0.31 16.41 -6.40
N THR A 136 -1.27 16.72 -7.27
CA THR A 136 -1.97 18.01 -7.32
C THR A 136 -2.75 18.30 -6.03
N LEU A 137 -3.52 17.36 -5.51
CA LEU A 137 -4.34 17.55 -4.31
C LEU A 137 -3.71 16.96 -3.05
N TYR A 138 -3.02 15.82 -3.18
CA TYR A 138 -2.48 15.08 -2.04
C TYR A 138 -0.98 15.33 -1.78
N GLY A 139 -0.25 15.85 -2.78
CA GLY A 139 1.10 16.35 -2.62
C GLY A 139 2.20 15.28 -2.70
N LYS A 140 3.20 15.42 -1.83
CA LYS A 140 4.37 14.54 -1.80
C LYS A 140 3.96 13.07 -1.59
N ASP A 141 4.75 12.16 -2.15
CA ASP A 141 4.62 10.70 -2.03
C ASP A 141 3.41 10.08 -2.78
N ALA A 142 2.38 10.86 -3.14
CA ALA A 142 1.25 10.40 -3.96
C ALA A 142 1.61 10.32 -5.46
N ILE A 143 2.77 9.72 -5.79
CA ILE A 143 3.28 9.59 -7.15
C ILE A 143 2.60 8.49 -7.93
N GLY A 144 2.14 7.43 -7.27
CA GLY A 144 1.47 6.28 -7.88
C GLY A 144 -0.03 6.28 -7.67
N ALA A 145 -0.48 6.30 -6.42
CA ALA A 145 -1.90 6.24 -6.07
C ALA A 145 -2.16 6.85 -4.68
N VAL A 146 -3.45 7.03 -4.37
CA VAL A 146 -3.95 7.32 -3.03
C VAL A 146 -5.02 6.30 -2.67
N ILE A 147 -4.94 5.74 -1.47
CA ILE A 147 -5.98 4.92 -0.85
C ILE A 147 -6.66 5.82 0.20
N ASN A 148 -7.89 6.25 -0.09
CA ASN A 148 -8.66 7.10 0.81
C ASN A 148 -9.70 6.25 1.54
N ILE A 149 -9.56 6.13 2.85
CA ILE A 149 -10.44 5.37 3.73
C ILE A 149 -11.41 6.35 4.38
N VAL A 150 -12.69 6.17 4.08
CA VAL A 150 -13.79 6.97 4.63
C VAL A 150 -14.43 6.17 5.75
N THR A 151 -14.51 6.76 6.95
CA THR A 151 -15.18 6.11 8.09
C THR A 151 -16.65 6.46 8.12
N LYS A 152 -17.45 5.60 8.77
CA LYS A 152 -18.91 5.77 8.88
C LYS A 152 -19.30 7.07 9.60
N ALA A 153 -20.32 7.72 9.08
CA ALA A 153 -20.96 8.84 9.76
C ALA A 153 -21.84 8.33 10.91
N PRO A 154 -21.70 8.89 12.14
CA PRO A 154 -22.53 8.48 13.26
C PRO A 154 -23.98 8.93 13.09
N LYS A 155 -24.94 8.11 13.58
CA LYS A 155 -26.38 8.39 13.58
C LYS A 155 -26.86 8.76 14.99
N ASN A 156 -28.08 9.32 15.11
CA ASN A 156 -28.64 9.63 16.44
C ASN A 156 -28.79 8.39 17.31
N LYS A 157 -29.27 7.29 16.72
CA LYS A 157 -29.36 6.01 17.43
C LYS A 157 -27.99 5.35 17.47
N TRP A 158 -27.58 4.90 18.65
CA TRP A 158 -26.40 4.07 18.82
C TRP A 158 -26.55 2.78 18.02
N SER A 159 -25.53 2.47 17.26
CA SER A 159 -25.42 1.26 16.44
C SER A 159 -23.98 0.79 16.40
N GLY A 160 -23.78 -0.46 16.05
CA GLY A 160 -22.44 -1.00 15.95
C GLY A 160 -22.43 -2.48 15.65
N SER A 161 -21.23 -3.05 15.72
CA SER A 161 -21.04 -4.49 15.58
C SER A 161 -19.92 -4.99 16.48
N ILE A 162 -20.06 -6.22 16.94
CA ILE A 162 -18.99 -7.00 17.56
C ILE A 162 -18.85 -8.30 16.79
N GLY A 163 -17.62 -8.63 16.38
CA GLY A 163 -17.30 -9.84 15.63
C GLY A 163 -16.14 -10.60 16.25
N ALA A 164 -16.19 -11.93 16.11
CA ALA A 164 -15.09 -12.82 16.45
C ALA A 164 -14.94 -13.88 15.36
N GLU A 165 -13.70 -14.28 15.10
CA GLU A 165 -13.36 -15.29 14.12
C GLU A 165 -12.23 -16.16 14.65
N TYR A 166 -12.30 -17.47 14.39
CA TYR A 166 -11.26 -18.42 14.73
C TYR A 166 -10.95 -19.32 13.53
N GLY A 167 -9.66 -19.56 13.27
CA GLY A 167 -9.20 -20.35 12.14
C GLY A 167 -7.96 -21.19 12.45
N ASN A 168 -7.49 -21.90 11.42
CA ASN A 168 -6.25 -22.68 11.55
C ASN A 168 -5.05 -21.79 11.90
N ASN A 169 -3.93 -22.42 12.31
CA ASN A 169 -2.72 -21.75 12.81
C ASN A 169 -3.01 -20.79 13.98
N ASN A 170 -3.94 -21.19 14.86
CA ASN A 170 -4.38 -20.41 16.00
C ASN A 170 -4.78 -18.96 15.62
N THR A 171 -5.33 -18.79 14.38
CA THR A 171 -5.74 -17.49 13.91
C THR A 171 -7.00 -17.05 14.66
N PHE A 172 -6.92 -15.89 15.34
CA PHE A 172 -8.00 -15.31 16.10
C PHE A 172 -8.14 -13.82 15.74
N ASN A 173 -9.34 -13.42 15.33
CA ASN A 173 -9.65 -12.03 15.03
C ASN A 173 -10.86 -11.56 15.81
N THR A 174 -10.82 -10.36 16.36
CA THR A 174 -11.97 -9.68 16.92
C THR A 174 -12.10 -8.28 16.38
N LYS A 175 -13.31 -7.80 16.24
CA LYS A 175 -13.64 -6.46 15.78
C LYS A 175 -14.79 -5.90 16.60
N LEU A 176 -14.67 -4.67 17.03
CA LEU A 176 -15.72 -3.88 17.66
C LEU A 176 -15.81 -2.53 16.96
N ASN A 177 -17.01 -2.11 16.62
CA ASN A 177 -17.30 -0.72 16.31
C ASN A 177 -18.64 -0.34 16.93
N THR A 178 -18.72 0.89 17.44
CA THR A 178 -19.99 1.45 17.90
C THR A 178 -19.91 2.97 17.89
N SER A 179 -21.00 3.59 17.44
CA SER A 179 -21.14 5.04 17.46
C SER A 179 -22.60 5.47 17.59
N GLY A 180 -22.81 6.68 18.08
CA GLY A 180 -24.14 7.24 18.23
C GLY A 180 -24.14 8.63 18.84
N ALA A 181 -25.31 9.23 19.01
CA ALA A 181 -25.45 10.53 19.65
C ALA A 181 -25.38 10.42 21.18
N ILE A 182 -24.62 11.34 21.80
CA ILE A 182 -24.71 11.68 23.21
C ILE A 182 -25.80 12.74 23.40
N VAL A 183 -25.90 13.66 22.45
CA VAL A 183 -26.97 14.65 22.32
C VAL A 183 -27.43 14.62 20.87
N ASP A 184 -28.70 14.33 20.67
CA ASP A 184 -29.29 14.17 19.31
C ASP A 184 -28.96 15.35 18.41
N ASN A 185 -28.50 15.04 17.20
CA ASN A 185 -28.08 15.95 16.14
C ASN A 185 -26.91 16.90 16.48
N LYS A 186 -26.38 16.85 17.73
CA LYS A 186 -25.39 17.84 18.21
C LYS A 186 -24.07 17.23 18.64
N LEU A 187 -24.09 16.16 19.42
CA LEU A 187 -22.88 15.58 19.98
C LEU A 187 -22.88 14.07 19.78
N PHE A 188 -21.89 13.57 19.07
CA PHE A 188 -21.75 12.16 18.76
C PHE A 188 -20.40 11.66 19.25
N ALA A 189 -20.36 10.37 19.59
CA ALA A 189 -19.13 9.67 19.94
C ALA A 189 -19.10 8.29 19.26
N GLY A 190 -17.90 7.77 19.09
CA GLY A 190 -17.68 6.40 18.63
C GLY A 190 -16.37 5.83 19.14
N ILE A 191 -16.35 4.50 19.25
CA ILE A 191 -15.18 3.71 19.64
C ILE A 191 -15.07 2.52 18.68
N ASN A 192 -13.86 2.26 18.21
CA ASN A 192 -13.54 1.18 17.31
C ASN A 192 -12.31 0.43 17.82
N GLY A 193 -12.30 -0.88 17.62
CA GLY A 193 -11.15 -1.71 17.97
C GLY A 193 -11.08 -2.98 17.16
N SER A 194 -9.87 -3.47 16.92
CA SER A 194 -9.61 -4.81 16.40
C SER A 194 -8.40 -5.42 17.09
N PHE A 195 -8.43 -6.75 17.16
CA PHE A 195 -7.29 -7.55 17.56
C PHE A 195 -7.18 -8.73 16.60
N ASP A 196 -6.01 -8.88 15.99
CA ASP A 196 -5.69 -9.94 15.05
C ASP A 196 -4.46 -10.69 15.54
N HIS A 197 -4.57 -12.02 15.63
CA HIS A 197 -3.49 -12.92 16.02
C HIS A 197 -3.40 -14.10 15.06
N THR A 198 -2.19 -14.57 14.81
CA THR A 198 -1.91 -15.86 14.16
C THR A 198 -0.51 -16.35 14.58
N ASP A 199 -0.36 -17.66 14.78
CA ASP A 199 0.95 -18.27 14.99
C ASP A 199 1.75 -18.38 13.68
N GLY A 200 1.08 -18.15 12.53
CA GLY A 200 1.71 -18.28 11.22
C GLY A 200 1.73 -19.73 10.73
N TRP A 201 2.62 -20.02 9.78
CA TRP A 201 2.69 -21.34 9.15
C TRP A 201 4.14 -21.87 9.01
N ILE A 202 5.13 -21.08 9.43
CA ILE A 202 6.56 -21.43 9.38
C ILE A 202 7.03 -21.74 10.81
N GLU A 203 7.67 -22.87 10.97
CA GLU A 203 8.22 -23.31 12.25
C GLU A 203 9.74 -23.15 12.29
N ASN A 204 10.25 -22.46 13.31
CA ASN A 204 11.68 -22.39 13.60
C ASN A 204 12.08 -23.51 14.56
N HIS A 205 13.02 -24.33 14.14
CA HIS A 205 13.51 -25.48 14.91
C HIS A 205 14.83 -25.22 15.64
N TYR A 206 15.35 -24.00 15.62
CA TYR A 206 16.56 -23.66 16.37
C TYR A 206 16.26 -23.60 17.89
N SER A 207 17.12 -24.27 18.68
CA SER A 207 16.92 -24.36 20.13
C SER A 207 17.03 -22.97 20.79
N GLY A 208 16.04 -22.62 21.61
CA GLY A 208 16.01 -21.35 22.34
C GLY A 208 15.29 -20.21 21.59
N MET A 209 14.89 -20.42 20.34
CA MET A 209 14.08 -19.46 19.57
C MET A 209 12.59 -19.76 19.68
N ASP A 210 11.76 -18.73 19.38
CA ASP A 210 10.31 -18.88 19.24
C ASP A 210 10.02 -19.84 18.07
N LYS A 211 9.16 -20.83 18.32
CA LYS A 211 8.78 -21.82 17.32
C LYS A 211 8.05 -21.17 16.13
N ASP A 212 7.24 -20.16 16.39
CA ASP A 212 6.34 -19.55 15.41
C ASP A 212 7.06 -18.42 14.66
N ALA A 213 7.76 -18.78 13.59
CA ALA A 213 8.70 -17.90 12.88
C ALA A 213 8.04 -16.74 12.12
N ASN A 214 6.76 -16.85 11.78
CA ASN A 214 6.00 -15.77 11.13
C ASN A 214 4.68 -15.43 11.84
N LYS A 215 4.67 -15.53 13.15
CA LYS A 215 3.53 -15.13 13.96
C LYS A 215 3.31 -13.61 13.92
N LYS A 216 2.04 -13.23 14.13
CA LYS A 216 1.62 -11.82 14.12
C LYS A 216 0.65 -11.53 15.25
N ASN A 217 0.81 -10.33 15.85
CA ASN A 217 -0.14 -9.74 16.78
C ASN A 217 -0.38 -8.28 16.36
N ASP A 218 -1.62 -7.91 16.09
CA ASP A 218 -2.01 -6.57 15.67
C ASP A 218 -3.19 -6.10 16.52
N ARG A 219 -3.05 -4.94 17.16
CA ARG A 219 -4.09 -4.30 17.98
C ARG A 219 -4.30 -2.89 17.49
N LYS A 220 -5.51 -2.57 17.12
CA LYS A 220 -5.88 -1.23 16.66
C LYS A 220 -7.06 -0.73 17.46
N THR A 221 -6.99 0.49 17.94
CA THR A 221 -8.07 1.15 18.65
C THR A 221 -8.19 2.58 18.18
N SER A 222 -9.40 3.08 18.03
CA SER A 222 -9.67 4.47 17.77
C SER A 222 -10.96 4.91 18.41
N GLY A 223 -11.09 6.22 18.63
CA GLY A 223 -12.32 6.83 19.10
C GLY A 223 -12.43 8.25 18.59
N PHE A 224 -13.65 8.73 18.50
CA PHE A 224 -13.91 10.11 18.09
C PHE A 224 -14.99 10.77 18.91
N LEU A 225 -14.93 12.10 18.93
CA LEU A 225 -15.98 12.99 19.39
C LEU A 225 -16.31 13.97 18.27
N LEU A 226 -17.55 13.99 17.82
CA LEU A 226 -18.06 14.89 16.78
C LEU A 226 -19.08 15.84 17.39
N TRP A 227 -18.81 17.14 17.36
CA TRP A 227 -19.68 18.18 17.85
C TRP A 227 -20.22 19.04 16.70
N LYS A 228 -21.54 19.17 16.62
CA LYS A 228 -22.29 19.96 15.63
C LYS A 228 -23.17 20.96 16.39
N PRO A 229 -22.62 22.10 16.86
CA PRO A 229 -23.41 23.08 17.62
C PRO A 229 -24.50 23.74 16.77
N THR A 230 -24.25 23.83 15.44
CA THR A 230 -25.17 24.36 14.43
C THR A 230 -25.14 23.47 13.19
N ASP A 231 -26.10 23.64 12.30
CA ASP A 231 -26.18 22.83 11.06
C ASP A 231 -25.02 23.11 10.09
N ASN A 232 -24.42 24.28 10.19
CA ASN A 232 -23.34 24.72 9.30
C ASN A 232 -21.93 24.63 9.91
N PHE A 233 -21.79 24.18 11.17
CA PHE A 233 -20.49 24.02 11.82
C PHE A 233 -20.35 22.66 12.46
N SER A 234 -19.23 22.01 12.21
CA SER A 234 -18.88 20.77 12.89
C SER A 234 -17.40 20.75 13.26
N THR A 235 -17.08 20.04 14.36
CA THR A 235 -15.72 19.72 14.74
C THR A 235 -15.64 18.27 15.19
N ARG A 236 -14.63 17.54 14.69
CA ARG A 236 -14.36 16.14 15.04
C ARG A 236 -12.94 16.01 15.57
N LEU A 237 -12.82 15.50 16.78
CA LEU A 237 -11.55 15.02 17.33
C LEU A 237 -11.50 13.50 17.21
N THR A 238 -10.47 12.99 16.57
CA THR A 238 -10.21 11.55 16.44
C THR A 238 -8.87 11.22 17.07
N VAL A 239 -8.83 10.13 17.85
CA VAL A 239 -7.59 9.59 18.44
C VAL A 239 -7.49 8.13 18.03
N ALA A 240 -6.34 7.70 17.53
CA ALA A 240 -6.09 6.31 17.17
C ALA A 240 -4.75 5.82 17.73
N ASN A 241 -4.72 4.53 18.07
CA ASN A 241 -3.52 3.84 18.56
C ASN A 241 -3.47 2.46 17.93
N ASN A 242 -2.39 2.19 17.18
CA ASN A 242 -2.12 0.92 16.53
C ASN A 242 -0.83 0.34 17.15
N HIS A 243 -0.85 -0.94 17.44
CA HIS A 243 0.30 -1.67 17.96
C HIS A 243 0.39 -3.00 17.22
N GLU A 244 1.36 -3.12 16.34
CA GLU A 244 1.66 -4.33 15.59
C GLU A 244 2.98 -4.93 16.06
N LYS A 245 3.01 -6.24 16.31
CA LYS A 245 4.24 -7.02 16.42
C LYS A 245 4.12 -8.19 15.46
N LYS A 246 5.01 -8.27 14.50
CA LYS A 246 5.07 -9.37 13.54
C LYS A 246 6.47 -9.95 13.48
N TYR A 247 6.51 -11.25 13.28
CA TYR A 247 7.71 -12.00 12.91
C TYR A 247 7.62 -12.19 11.39
N PHE A 248 8.66 -11.83 10.66
CA PHE A 248 8.56 -11.74 9.20
C PHE A 248 9.41 -12.75 8.45
N MET A 249 9.59 -13.93 9.03
CA MET A 249 10.19 -15.07 8.34
C MET A 249 9.18 -15.70 7.36
N ASP A 250 8.76 -14.94 6.35
CA ASP A 250 7.79 -15.39 5.34
C ASP A 250 8.43 -16.20 4.22
N GLY A 251 9.62 -16.77 4.43
CA GLY A 251 10.38 -17.50 3.46
C GLY A 251 11.54 -18.27 4.07
N PHE A 252 12.48 -18.66 3.24
CA PHE A 252 13.66 -19.41 3.65
C PHE A 252 14.89 -19.04 2.83
N SER A 253 16.08 -19.37 3.35
CA SER A 253 17.33 -19.21 2.63
C SER A 253 17.57 -20.40 1.70
N SER A 254 17.85 -20.11 0.43
CA SER A 254 18.08 -21.11 -0.61
C SER A 254 19.41 -20.89 -1.33
N ASN A 255 19.86 -21.89 -2.07
CA ASN A 255 20.99 -21.76 -2.98
C ASN A 255 20.62 -20.88 -4.17
N PRO A 256 21.32 -19.77 -4.47
CA PRO A 256 21.01 -18.84 -5.54
C PRO A 256 21.13 -19.43 -6.95
N ASN A 257 21.74 -20.61 -7.10
CA ASN A 257 21.88 -21.30 -8.38
C ASN A 257 20.68 -22.23 -8.70
N LEU A 258 19.72 -22.39 -7.77
CA LEU A 258 18.52 -23.16 -8.04
C LEU A 258 17.53 -22.37 -8.93
N ASP A 259 16.79 -23.09 -9.76
CA ASP A 259 15.65 -22.46 -10.47
C ASP A 259 14.58 -22.04 -9.46
N ILE A 260 14.30 -20.75 -9.38
CA ILE A 260 13.29 -20.18 -8.47
C ILE A 260 11.91 -20.85 -8.62
N ASN A 261 11.57 -21.34 -9.81
CA ASN A 261 10.30 -22.00 -10.09
C ASN A 261 10.28 -23.49 -9.68
N SER A 262 11.43 -24.06 -9.29
CA SER A 262 11.50 -25.40 -8.73
C SER A 262 11.25 -25.43 -7.22
N LEU A 263 11.36 -24.29 -6.56
CA LEU A 263 11.17 -24.14 -5.12
C LEU A 263 9.69 -24.16 -4.76
N LYS A 264 9.37 -24.72 -3.60
CA LYS A 264 8.01 -24.89 -3.09
C LYS A 264 7.85 -24.23 -1.72
N ARG A 265 6.62 -23.84 -1.38
CA ARG A 265 6.30 -23.30 -0.04
C ARG A 265 6.65 -24.30 1.08
N ASP A 266 6.54 -25.61 0.83
CA ASP A 266 6.91 -26.63 1.80
C ASP A 266 8.41 -26.59 2.18
N ASP A 267 9.29 -26.07 1.30
CA ASP A 267 10.70 -25.86 1.59
C ASP A 267 10.90 -24.79 2.67
N ALA A 268 9.97 -23.85 2.79
CA ALA A 268 9.99 -22.78 3.80
C ALA A 268 9.27 -23.13 5.10
N LYS A 269 8.59 -24.27 5.17
CA LYS A 269 7.74 -24.64 6.32
C LYS A 269 8.52 -24.88 7.60
N ASN A 270 9.74 -25.41 7.46
CA ASN A 270 10.62 -25.71 8.56
C ASN A 270 11.95 -24.99 8.35
N VAL A 271 12.24 -24.03 9.21
CA VAL A 271 13.44 -23.20 9.14
C VAL A 271 14.26 -23.33 10.41
N SER A 272 15.50 -22.85 10.36
CA SER A 272 16.37 -22.78 11.53
C SER A 272 17.06 -21.42 11.48
N PHE A 273 16.64 -20.50 12.34
CA PHE A 273 17.19 -19.17 12.52
C PHE A 273 17.72 -19.03 13.92
N ASP A 274 18.90 -18.45 14.08
CA ASP A 274 19.56 -18.29 15.37
C ASP A 274 19.49 -16.87 15.94
N VAL A 275 18.97 -15.92 15.16
CA VAL A 275 18.66 -14.55 15.60
C VAL A 275 17.15 -14.28 15.44
N PRO A 276 16.51 -13.61 16.42
CA PRO A 276 15.10 -13.21 16.27
C PRO A 276 14.89 -12.33 15.06
N ALA A 277 13.79 -12.57 14.33
CA ALA A 277 13.40 -11.72 13.21
C ALA A 277 11.98 -11.19 13.44
N TRP A 278 11.89 -9.95 13.91
CA TRP A 278 10.61 -9.32 14.26
C TRP A 278 10.68 -7.80 14.11
N ASP A 279 9.52 -7.19 13.86
CA ASP A 279 9.30 -5.78 14.08
C ASP A 279 8.12 -5.54 15.04
N LYS A 280 8.22 -4.46 15.79
CA LYS A 280 7.21 -3.96 16.68
C LYS A 280 7.01 -2.48 16.39
N THR A 281 5.87 -2.18 15.83
CA THR A 281 5.50 -0.81 15.47
C THR A 281 4.36 -0.33 16.36
N LYS A 282 4.51 0.87 16.92
CA LYS A 282 3.45 1.59 17.62
C LYS A 282 3.18 2.88 16.89
N VAL A 283 1.92 3.14 16.53
CA VAL A 283 1.49 4.37 15.87
C VAL A 283 0.38 5.01 16.69
N GLN A 284 0.59 6.25 17.10
CA GLN A 284 -0.41 7.08 17.75
C GLN A 284 -0.74 8.26 16.84
N SER A 285 -2.01 8.55 16.63
CA SER A 285 -2.44 9.69 15.85
C SER A 285 -3.60 10.43 16.52
N GLN A 286 -3.56 11.76 16.41
CA GLN A 286 -4.64 12.65 16.78
C GLN A 286 -4.98 13.53 15.58
N ALA A 287 -6.27 13.70 15.29
CA ALA A 287 -6.74 14.57 14.24
C ALA A 287 -7.87 15.46 14.75
N LEU A 288 -7.76 16.76 14.46
CA LEU A 288 -8.82 17.73 14.68
C LEU A 288 -9.30 18.24 13.33
N ASN A 289 -10.53 17.90 12.97
CA ASN A 289 -11.20 18.35 11.76
C ASN A 289 -12.25 19.42 12.15
N LEU A 290 -12.18 20.57 11.50
CA LEU A 290 -13.18 21.64 11.61
C LEU A 290 -13.81 21.81 10.23
N SER A 291 -15.12 21.92 10.15
CA SER A 291 -15.85 22.21 8.92
C SER A 291 -16.87 23.33 9.17
N TYR A 292 -16.88 24.31 8.29
CA TYR A 292 -17.84 25.42 8.31
C TYR A 292 -18.42 25.62 6.92
N GLU A 293 -19.74 25.46 6.83
CA GLU A 293 -20.47 25.55 5.57
C GLU A 293 -21.21 26.87 5.46
N LEU A 294 -20.93 27.60 4.37
CA LEU A 294 -21.69 28.75 3.90
C LEU A 294 -22.54 28.34 2.69
N ASP A 295 -23.40 29.21 2.21
CA ASP A 295 -24.30 28.92 1.09
C ASP A 295 -23.56 28.43 -0.18
N LYS A 296 -22.42 29.04 -0.50
CA LYS A 296 -21.66 28.81 -1.73
C LYS A 296 -20.25 28.26 -1.51
N VAL A 297 -19.78 28.22 -0.27
CA VAL A 297 -18.40 27.85 0.05
C VAL A 297 -18.38 27.01 1.32
N LYS A 298 -17.55 25.97 1.33
CA LYS A 298 -17.22 25.19 2.51
C LYS A 298 -15.76 25.43 2.89
N PHE A 299 -15.52 25.71 4.14
CA PHE A 299 -14.19 25.79 4.74
C PHE A 299 -13.93 24.54 5.59
N ASP A 300 -12.81 23.86 5.35
CA ASP A 300 -12.35 22.76 6.19
C ASP A 300 -10.94 23.04 6.69
N SER A 301 -10.67 22.66 7.93
CA SER A 301 -9.35 22.70 8.55
C SER A 301 -9.04 21.34 9.17
N THR A 302 -7.93 20.74 8.80
CA THR A 302 -7.47 19.46 9.34
C THR A 302 -6.08 19.64 9.96
N THR A 303 -6.01 19.44 11.28
CA THR A 303 -4.75 19.39 12.04
C THR A 303 -4.48 17.94 12.43
N THR A 304 -3.30 17.41 12.12
CA THR A 304 -2.93 16.04 12.53
C THR A 304 -1.60 16.03 13.27
N HIS A 305 -1.53 15.23 14.32
CA HIS A 305 -0.29 14.88 15.00
C HIS A 305 -0.18 13.35 15.00
N LYS A 306 0.95 12.84 14.55
CA LYS A 306 1.21 11.40 14.49
C LYS A 306 2.61 11.09 15.01
N LYS A 307 2.70 10.06 15.85
CA LYS A 307 3.96 9.50 16.35
C LYS A 307 4.02 8.02 16.00
N MET A 308 5.16 7.55 15.50
CA MET A 308 5.46 6.14 15.24
C MET A 308 6.77 5.79 15.94
N ASP A 309 6.75 4.73 16.71
CA ASP A 309 7.93 4.10 17.32
C ASP A 309 8.10 2.71 16.68
N LEU A 310 9.27 2.41 16.15
CA LEU A 310 9.65 1.14 15.56
C LEU A 310 10.85 0.55 16.30
N ASP A 311 10.69 -0.69 16.75
CA ASP A 311 11.77 -1.56 17.20
C ASP A 311 11.80 -2.78 16.27
N ALA A 312 12.94 -3.09 15.63
CA ALA A 312 13.06 -4.26 14.77
C ALA A 312 14.44 -4.93 14.85
N GLU A 313 14.43 -6.25 14.74
CA GLU A 313 15.60 -7.11 14.67
C GLU A 313 15.46 -8.08 13.50
N PHE A 314 16.58 -8.45 12.87
CA PHE A 314 16.63 -9.31 11.70
C PHE A 314 17.78 -10.30 11.80
N ASP A 315 17.56 -11.53 11.38
CA ASP A 315 18.61 -12.49 11.09
C ASP A 315 19.26 -12.14 9.74
N ILE A 316 20.59 -11.98 9.70
CA ILE A 316 21.28 -11.46 8.51
C ILE A 316 21.41 -12.48 7.38
N ASP A 317 21.61 -13.75 7.71
CA ASP A 317 21.80 -14.83 6.74
C ASP A 317 20.57 -15.71 6.59
N ASN A 318 19.54 -15.53 7.44
CA ASN A 318 18.27 -16.24 7.47
C ASN A 318 18.43 -17.75 7.64
N ARG A 319 19.38 -18.19 8.46
CA ARG A 319 19.64 -19.59 8.82
C ARG A 319 20.59 -19.68 9.99
N ALA A 320 20.58 -20.82 10.66
CA ALA A 320 21.47 -21.10 11.79
C ALA A 320 22.66 -21.96 11.39
N ASN A 321 23.69 -21.94 12.23
CA ASN A 321 24.86 -22.81 12.15
C ASN A 321 25.56 -22.76 10.79
N GLN A 322 25.65 -21.59 10.21
CA GLN A 322 26.41 -21.35 8.98
C GLN A 322 27.86 -20.94 9.26
N GLY A 323 28.33 -21.22 10.46
CA GLY A 323 29.70 -21.08 10.90
C GLY A 323 30.14 -19.63 11.07
N GLN A 324 30.29 -18.92 9.98
CA GLN A 324 30.84 -17.55 9.97
C GLN A 324 29.79 -16.45 10.23
N GLU A 325 28.52 -16.72 9.98
CA GLU A 325 27.42 -15.78 10.22
C GLU A 325 26.52 -16.22 11.38
N ASP A 326 26.97 -17.19 12.21
CA ASP A 326 26.21 -17.72 13.34
C ASP A 326 26.02 -16.64 14.42
N GLY A 327 24.75 -16.35 14.79
CA GLY A 327 24.39 -15.34 15.78
C GLY A 327 24.51 -13.88 15.32
N LEU A 328 24.78 -13.62 14.04
CA LEU A 328 24.91 -12.25 13.52
C LEU A 328 23.53 -11.68 13.12
N GLY A 329 23.21 -10.48 13.59
CA GLY A 329 21.92 -9.86 13.39
C GLY A 329 22.00 -8.41 12.90
N GLN A 330 20.84 -7.92 12.45
CA GLN A 330 20.62 -6.51 12.12
C GLN A 330 19.51 -5.92 12.98
N TRP A 331 19.53 -4.61 13.16
CA TRP A 331 18.54 -3.86 13.92
C TRP A 331 18.15 -2.54 13.25
N ASN A 332 16.93 -2.10 13.56
CA ASN A 332 16.39 -0.82 13.12
C ASN A 332 15.47 -0.25 14.21
N TYR A 333 15.92 0.81 14.87
CA TYR A 333 15.12 1.56 15.84
C TYR A 333 14.82 2.93 15.25
N THR A 334 13.55 3.29 15.17
CA THR A 334 13.12 4.54 14.52
C THR A 334 11.98 5.18 15.28
N ASP A 335 12.14 6.46 15.60
CA ASP A 335 11.10 7.36 16.07
C ASP A 335 10.74 8.34 14.96
N LEU A 336 9.45 8.46 14.64
CA LEU A 336 8.92 9.38 13.66
C LEU A 336 7.79 10.21 14.27
N GLU A 337 7.93 11.53 14.24
CA GLU A 337 6.89 12.45 14.65
C GLU A 337 6.51 13.38 13.50
N THR A 338 5.21 13.51 13.23
CA THR A 338 4.68 14.35 12.15
C THR A 338 3.58 15.23 12.69
N LEU A 339 3.68 16.53 12.43
CA LEU A 339 2.61 17.51 12.63
C LEU A 339 2.21 18.09 11.27
N SER A 340 0.94 18.01 10.91
CA SER A 340 0.44 18.61 9.66
C SER A 340 -0.77 19.51 9.88
N GLN A 341 -0.91 20.50 8.99
CA GLN A 341 -2.06 21.40 8.91
C GLN A 341 -2.48 21.58 7.47
N GLU A 342 -3.75 21.36 7.18
CA GLU A 342 -4.37 21.69 5.92
C GLU A 342 -5.54 22.65 6.14
N PHE A 343 -5.59 23.73 5.36
CA PHE A 343 -6.74 24.60 5.22
C PHE A 343 -7.28 24.45 3.81
N LYS A 344 -8.56 24.21 3.69
CA LYS A 344 -9.24 23.95 2.41
C LYS A 344 -10.49 24.80 2.28
N LEU A 345 -10.67 25.38 1.11
CA LEU A 345 -11.89 26.00 0.66
C LEU A 345 -12.40 25.28 -0.56
N SER A 346 -13.70 24.99 -0.63
CA SER A 346 -14.33 24.36 -1.78
C SER A 346 -15.66 25.02 -2.11
N SER A 347 -16.03 24.98 -3.38
CA SER A 347 -17.34 25.44 -3.85
C SER A 347 -18.45 24.52 -3.34
N LYS A 348 -19.61 25.10 -3.12
CA LYS A 348 -20.84 24.40 -2.76
C LYS A 348 -21.99 24.97 -3.61
N ASN A 349 -22.82 24.10 -4.19
CA ASN A 349 -24.00 24.51 -4.96
C ASN A 349 -23.66 25.50 -6.10
N GLN A 350 -22.60 25.24 -6.86
CA GLN A 350 -22.16 26.06 -7.98
C GLN A 350 -21.89 25.19 -9.20
N ASP A 351 -22.17 25.73 -10.39
CA ASP A 351 -21.89 25.04 -11.67
C ASP A 351 -20.39 24.80 -11.87
N ILE A 352 -19.57 25.81 -11.57
CA ILE A 352 -18.11 25.66 -11.53
C ILE A 352 -17.72 25.15 -10.17
N LYS A 353 -17.30 23.88 -10.12
CA LYS A 353 -16.77 23.27 -8.90
C LYS A 353 -15.29 23.63 -8.76
N TRP A 354 -14.85 23.94 -7.54
CA TRP A 354 -13.45 24.23 -7.27
C TRP A 354 -13.07 23.90 -5.83
N VAL A 355 -11.80 23.56 -5.65
CA VAL A 355 -11.17 23.40 -4.35
C VAL A 355 -9.81 24.09 -4.36
N THR A 356 -9.46 24.76 -3.28
CA THR A 356 -8.12 25.33 -3.06
C THR A 356 -7.70 25.18 -1.62
N GLY A 357 -6.41 25.17 -1.36
CA GLY A 357 -5.93 25.02 0.01
C GLY A 357 -4.47 25.33 0.21
N LEU A 358 -4.13 25.43 1.48
CA LEU A 358 -2.78 25.56 2.00
C LEU A 358 -2.44 24.31 2.83
N TYR A 359 -1.22 23.82 2.67
CA TYR A 359 -0.74 22.68 3.42
C TYR A 359 0.64 22.97 4.01
N PHE A 360 0.80 22.54 5.26
CA PHE A 360 2.05 22.57 5.98
C PHE A 360 2.27 21.22 6.66
N ASP A 361 3.49 20.68 6.64
CA ASP A 361 3.91 19.61 7.54
C ASP A 361 5.30 19.86 8.11
N LYS A 362 5.51 19.31 9.30
CA LYS A 362 6.81 19.17 9.93
C LYS A 362 6.96 17.72 10.37
N GLU A 363 8.02 17.08 9.90
CA GLU A 363 8.39 15.71 10.22
C GLU A 363 9.77 15.69 10.87
N LYS A 364 9.89 14.96 11.98
CA LYS A 364 11.15 14.63 12.62
C LYS A 364 11.29 13.12 12.64
N ARG A 365 12.41 12.63 12.17
CA ARG A 365 12.77 11.22 12.22
C ARG A 365 14.11 11.10 12.95
N GLU A 366 14.11 10.34 14.02
CA GLU A 366 15.32 9.90 14.71
C GLU A 366 15.45 8.40 14.52
N GLN A 367 16.56 7.96 13.97
CA GLN A 367 16.80 6.56 13.65
C GLN A 367 18.16 6.16 14.20
N GLY A 368 18.18 5.10 14.98
CA GLY A 368 19.42 4.56 15.55
C GLY A 368 19.23 3.87 16.91
N PRO A 369 19.99 2.79 17.15
CA PRO A 369 20.92 2.19 16.20
C PRO A 369 20.22 1.61 14.97
N TYR A 370 20.80 1.85 13.77
CA TYR A 370 20.42 1.23 12.52
C TYR A 370 21.64 0.59 11.89
N GLY A 371 21.65 -0.72 11.76
CA GLY A 371 22.79 -1.43 11.22
C GLY A 371 22.80 -2.89 11.60
N GLY A 372 23.99 -3.46 11.83
CA GLY A 372 24.11 -4.85 12.21
C GLY A 372 25.52 -5.39 12.05
N GLU A 373 25.61 -6.68 12.24
CA GLU A 373 26.80 -7.49 12.08
C GLU A 373 26.61 -8.42 10.88
N GLN A 374 27.65 -8.60 10.09
CA GLN A 374 27.64 -9.55 8.98
C GLN A 374 29.05 -10.08 8.70
N TRP A 375 29.14 -11.32 8.21
CA TRP A 375 30.39 -11.85 7.73
C TRP A 375 30.76 -11.22 6.36
N ALA A 376 31.97 -10.74 6.24
CA ALA A 376 32.43 -10.07 5.03
C ALA A 376 33.81 -10.58 4.62
N ASP A 377 34.02 -10.67 3.29
CA ASP A 377 35.35 -10.87 2.70
C ASP A 377 35.86 -9.53 2.19
N MET A 378 36.79 -8.95 2.92
CA MET A 378 37.48 -7.72 2.58
C MET A 378 38.89 -7.96 2.04
N SER A 379 39.20 -9.15 1.54
CA SER A 379 40.50 -9.52 0.95
C SER A 379 40.89 -8.61 -0.21
N TYR A 380 39.91 -8.11 -0.99
CA TYR A 380 40.16 -7.12 -2.02
C TYR A 380 40.81 -5.82 -1.48
N TYR A 381 40.54 -5.48 -0.23
CA TYR A 381 41.14 -4.33 0.47
C TYR A 381 42.33 -4.72 1.34
N GLY A 382 42.82 -5.97 1.24
CA GLY A 382 43.94 -6.47 2.02
C GLY A 382 43.65 -6.82 3.49
N MET A 383 42.37 -6.87 3.89
CA MET A 383 41.95 -7.08 5.29
C MET A 383 41.52 -8.51 5.61
N GLY A 384 41.38 -9.38 4.59
CA GLY A 384 40.96 -10.78 4.79
C GLY A 384 39.44 -10.92 5.06
N GLN A 385 39.08 -11.98 5.77
CA GLN A 385 37.68 -12.31 6.11
C GLN A 385 37.41 -12.11 7.61
N GLY A 386 36.20 -11.65 7.93
CA GLY A 386 35.81 -11.42 9.34
C GLY A 386 34.43 -10.79 9.48
N VAL A 387 34.05 -10.54 10.73
CA VAL A 387 32.78 -9.85 11.01
C VAL A 387 32.95 -8.35 10.73
N TYR A 388 32.11 -7.83 9.86
CA TYR A 388 31.87 -6.41 9.69
C TYR A 388 30.74 -6.00 10.62
N PHE A 389 30.98 -5.01 11.46
CA PHE A 389 29.99 -4.31 12.25
C PHE A 389 29.75 -2.93 11.66
N GLY A 390 28.50 -2.52 11.56
CA GLY A 390 28.13 -1.18 11.16
C GLY A 390 26.88 -0.70 11.89
N ASP A 391 26.90 0.54 12.34
CA ASP A 391 25.82 1.16 13.09
C ASP A 391 25.73 2.65 12.81
N ALA A 392 24.49 3.16 12.59
CA ALA A 392 24.25 4.54 12.28
C ALA A 392 23.17 5.14 13.20
N TYR A 393 23.39 6.39 13.57
CA TYR A 393 22.45 7.24 14.29
C TYR A 393 22.18 8.46 13.42
N SER A 394 20.94 8.62 12.99
CA SER A 394 20.56 9.72 12.12
C SER A 394 19.39 10.52 12.70
N LYS A 395 19.42 11.82 12.45
CA LYS A 395 18.32 12.73 12.71
C LYS A 395 17.98 13.48 11.44
N THR A 396 16.73 13.36 10.99
CA THR A 396 16.22 14.05 9.82
C THR A 396 15.06 14.96 10.20
N ASP A 397 15.18 16.23 9.90
CA ASP A 397 14.13 17.24 9.99
C ASP A 397 13.61 17.55 8.57
N SER A 398 12.29 17.45 8.36
CA SER A 398 11.64 17.80 7.10
C SER A 398 10.51 18.81 7.32
N LYS A 399 10.38 19.78 6.42
CA LYS A 399 9.28 20.76 6.42
C LYS A 399 8.75 20.93 5.00
N THR A 400 7.43 20.76 4.85
CA THR A 400 6.74 20.98 3.59
C THR A 400 5.79 22.15 3.69
N TYR A 401 5.80 23.01 2.68
CA TYR A 401 4.84 24.09 2.48
C TYR A 401 4.24 23.95 1.10
N ALA A 402 2.92 24.04 0.97
CA ALA A 402 2.29 23.97 -0.32
C ALA A 402 1.04 24.84 -0.42
N ILE A 403 0.76 25.28 -1.65
CA ILE A 403 -0.52 25.81 -2.09
C ILE A 403 -1.01 24.96 -3.23
N PHE A 404 -2.29 24.63 -3.23
CA PHE A 404 -2.91 23.80 -4.27
C PHE A 404 -4.30 24.29 -4.62
N GLY A 405 -4.76 23.89 -5.79
CA GLY A 405 -6.14 24.09 -6.20
C GLY A 405 -6.48 23.30 -7.46
N GLN A 406 -7.76 23.07 -7.64
CA GLN A 406 -8.34 22.41 -8.81
C GLN A 406 -9.71 23.03 -9.08
N THR A 407 -10.06 23.17 -10.35
CA THR A 407 -11.38 23.61 -10.78
C THR A 407 -11.92 22.69 -11.86
N MET A 408 -13.22 22.44 -11.83
CA MET A 408 -13.98 21.71 -12.82
C MET A 408 -14.97 22.69 -13.47
N ILE A 409 -14.81 22.89 -14.76
CA ILE A 409 -15.50 23.93 -15.55
C ILE A 409 -16.37 23.25 -16.59
N PRO A 410 -17.71 23.30 -16.47
CA PRO A 410 -18.58 22.76 -17.50
C PRO A 410 -18.41 23.57 -18.81
N LEU A 411 -18.28 22.87 -19.92
CA LEU A 411 -18.18 23.43 -21.27
C LEU A 411 -19.36 22.93 -22.09
N GLY A 412 -20.47 23.65 -21.98
CA GLY A 412 -21.78 23.20 -22.49
C GLY A 412 -22.40 22.15 -21.58
N GLU A 413 -23.19 21.24 -22.13
CA GLU A 413 -23.96 20.22 -21.38
C GLU A 413 -23.16 18.90 -21.19
N ASP A 414 -22.25 18.60 -22.14
CA ASP A 414 -21.64 17.29 -22.24
C ASP A 414 -20.14 17.27 -21.85
N PHE A 415 -19.47 18.41 -21.84
CA PHE A 415 -18.03 18.47 -21.55
C PHE A 415 -17.76 19.14 -20.22
N GLU A 416 -16.72 18.62 -19.52
CA GLU A 416 -16.16 19.26 -18.33
C GLU A 416 -14.64 19.30 -18.43
N LEU A 417 -14.06 20.49 -18.24
CA LEU A 417 -12.62 20.71 -18.18
C LEU A 417 -12.16 20.79 -16.72
N THR A 418 -11.31 19.87 -16.30
CA THR A 418 -10.63 19.91 -15.00
C THR A 418 -9.24 20.48 -15.18
N LEU A 419 -8.90 21.51 -14.40
CA LEU A 419 -7.56 22.10 -14.30
C LEU A 419 -7.13 22.18 -12.86
N GLY A 420 -5.94 21.70 -12.56
CA GLY A 420 -5.40 21.72 -11.21
C GLY A 420 -3.90 22.00 -11.18
N GLY A 421 -3.42 22.44 -10.03
CA GLY A 421 -2.02 22.68 -9.78
C GLY A 421 -1.67 22.72 -8.29
N ARG A 422 -0.47 22.28 -7.97
CA ARG A 422 0.14 22.42 -6.65
C ARG A 422 1.56 22.93 -6.80
N TYR A 423 1.90 23.96 -6.07
CA TYR A 423 3.28 24.35 -5.84
C TYR A 423 3.67 23.96 -4.42
N GLN A 424 4.79 23.26 -4.29
CA GLN A 424 5.29 22.85 -2.99
C GLN A 424 6.80 23.06 -2.84
N LYS A 425 7.22 23.36 -1.62
CA LYS A 425 8.62 23.50 -1.20
C LYS A 425 8.87 22.55 -0.04
N ILE A 426 9.82 21.65 -0.20
CA ILE A 426 10.21 20.65 0.80
C ILE A 426 11.65 20.93 1.20
N LYS A 427 11.88 21.21 2.48
CA LYS A 427 13.22 21.38 3.06
C LYS A 427 13.52 20.16 3.92
N LYS A 428 14.65 19.53 3.68
CA LYS A 428 15.16 18.44 4.54
C LYS A 428 16.55 18.77 5.03
N GLU A 429 16.83 18.36 6.25
CA GLU A 429 18.14 18.48 6.91
C GLU A 429 18.43 17.15 7.60
N ILE A 430 19.63 16.64 7.48
CA ILE A 430 20.06 15.39 8.09
C ILE A 430 21.38 15.59 8.82
N ASP A 431 21.50 14.95 9.99
CA ASP A 431 22.74 14.73 10.72
C ASP A 431 22.90 13.24 10.99
N VAL A 432 24.04 12.66 10.67
CA VAL A 432 24.32 11.24 10.84
C VAL A 432 25.70 11.03 11.45
N ILE A 433 25.77 10.09 12.40
CA ILE A 433 27.02 9.49 12.87
C ILE A 433 26.95 8.01 12.54
N ALA A 434 27.82 7.54 11.64
CA ALA A 434 27.95 6.12 11.34
C ALA A 434 29.29 5.60 11.87
N LYS A 435 29.21 4.45 12.55
CA LYS A 435 30.34 3.73 13.16
C LYS A 435 30.50 2.40 12.47
N SER A 436 31.72 1.98 12.26
CA SER A 436 31.96 0.65 11.71
C SER A 436 33.28 0.06 12.19
N SER A 437 33.33 -1.27 12.17
CA SER A 437 34.55 -2.03 12.47
C SER A 437 34.61 -3.29 11.62
N PHE A 438 35.78 -3.84 11.47
CA PHE A 438 36.00 -5.11 10.78
C PHE A 438 37.01 -5.95 11.56
N ALA A 439 36.64 -7.19 11.87
CA ALA A 439 37.48 -8.13 12.64
C ALA A 439 38.08 -7.50 13.93
N GLY A 440 37.28 -6.65 14.61
CA GLY A 440 37.67 -5.94 15.84
C GLY A 440 38.46 -4.63 15.61
N MET A 441 38.87 -4.31 14.38
CA MET A 441 39.55 -3.07 14.04
C MET A 441 38.49 -1.98 13.76
N GLN A 442 38.50 -0.90 14.55
CA GLN A 442 37.60 0.24 14.36
C GLN A 442 38.02 1.08 13.15
N PHE A 443 37.04 1.46 12.32
CA PHE A 443 37.23 2.50 11.31
C PHE A 443 36.92 3.89 11.89
N PRO A 444 37.41 4.97 11.29
CA PRO A 444 37.01 6.32 11.67
C PRO A 444 35.50 6.51 11.52
N ASP A 445 34.87 7.15 12.51
CA ASP A 445 33.46 7.50 12.44
C ASP A 445 33.17 8.40 11.22
N VAL A 446 32.09 8.11 10.51
CA VAL A 446 31.59 8.99 9.46
C VAL A 446 30.60 9.97 10.10
N ASN A 447 30.96 11.25 10.10
CA ASN A 447 30.08 12.34 10.52
C ASN A 447 29.59 13.05 9.26
N TYR A 448 28.33 12.86 8.93
CA TYR A 448 27.72 13.44 7.74
C TYR A 448 26.54 14.33 8.12
N GLY A 449 26.50 15.54 7.57
CA GLY A 449 25.38 16.44 7.70
C GLY A 449 25.13 17.18 6.39
N ASP A 450 23.88 17.32 6.00
CA ASP A 450 23.50 18.01 4.77
C ASP A 450 22.10 18.63 4.88
N LYS A 451 21.85 19.63 4.00
CA LYS A 451 20.59 20.33 3.93
C LYS A 451 20.23 20.67 2.49
N LYS A 452 19.04 20.22 2.07
CA LYS A 452 18.58 20.44 0.70
C LYS A 452 17.12 20.88 0.64
N THR A 453 16.81 21.62 -0.41
CA THR A 453 15.45 22.09 -0.69
C THR A 453 15.04 21.62 -2.07
N TRP A 454 13.90 20.95 -2.13
CA TRP A 454 13.25 20.55 -3.39
C TRP A 454 11.99 21.41 -3.60
N ASN A 455 11.84 21.95 -4.80
CA ASN A 455 10.63 22.66 -5.23
C ASN A 455 9.97 21.87 -6.35
N SER A 456 8.66 21.83 -6.36
CA SER A 456 7.94 21.17 -7.44
C SER A 456 6.62 21.88 -7.78
N PHE A 457 6.28 21.88 -9.08
CA PHE A 457 4.97 22.23 -9.57
C PHE A 457 4.31 20.99 -10.18
N LEU A 458 3.11 20.66 -9.69
CA LEU A 458 2.37 19.42 -9.98
C LEU A 458 1.04 19.76 -10.66
N PRO A 459 1.04 19.98 -11.99
CA PRO A 459 -0.16 20.25 -12.75
C PRO A 459 -0.99 18.99 -12.99
N LYS A 460 -2.31 19.18 -13.17
CA LYS A 460 -3.27 18.22 -13.68
C LYS A 460 -4.18 18.93 -14.69
N ALA A 461 -4.46 18.28 -15.79
CA ALA A 461 -5.50 18.69 -16.72
C ALA A 461 -6.28 17.45 -17.18
N ALA A 462 -7.59 17.57 -17.29
CA ALA A 462 -8.43 16.51 -17.83
C ALA A 462 -9.63 17.11 -18.56
N LEU A 463 -10.11 16.39 -19.57
CA LEU A 463 -11.33 16.70 -20.29
C LEU A 463 -12.22 15.47 -20.23
N SER A 464 -13.42 15.64 -19.67
CA SER A 464 -14.48 14.64 -19.65
C SER A 464 -15.48 14.91 -20.74
N TYR A 465 -16.04 13.86 -21.31
CA TYR A 465 -17.15 13.92 -22.26
C TYR A 465 -18.26 12.95 -21.83
N LYS A 466 -19.40 13.48 -21.46
CA LYS A 466 -20.60 12.75 -21.12
C LYS A 466 -21.33 12.36 -22.44
N ILE A 467 -21.16 11.09 -22.82
CA ILE A 467 -21.79 10.55 -24.05
C ILE A 467 -23.30 10.39 -23.84
N ASN A 468 -23.69 9.97 -22.64
CA ASN A 468 -25.06 9.89 -22.15
C ASN A 468 -25.07 9.81 -20.63
N ASP A 469 -26.24 9.66 -20.00
CA ASP A 469 -26.37 9.62 -18.54
C ASP A 469 -25.59 8.47 -17.87
N ASN A 470 -25.32 7.40 -18.61
CA ASN A 470 -24.66 6.20 -18.09
C ASN A 470 -23.19 6.12 -18.47
N LEU A 471 -22.70 6.84 -19.49
CA LEU A 471 -21.36 6.69 -20.05
C LEU A 471 -20.63 8.03 -20.12
N THR A 472 -19.56 8.13 -19.35
CA THR A 472 -18.60 9.24 -19.41
C THR A 472 -17.24 8.73 -19.86
N THR A 473 -16.59 9.43 -20.77
CA THR A 473 -15.21 9.19 -21.19
C THR A 473 -14.33 10.37 -20.78
N TYR A 474 -13.03 10.13 -20.61
CA TYR A 474 -12.10 11.19 -20.27
C TYR A 474 -10.70 10.96 -20.85
N VAL A 475 -9.98 12.06 -20.99
CA VAL A 475 -8.53 12.08 -21.21
C VAL A 475 -7.90 12.92 -20.09
N SER A 476 -6.75 12.51 -19.57
CA SER A 476 -6.08 13.26 -18.52
C SER A 476 -4.55 13.20 -18.62
N ILE A 477 -3.93 14.27 -18.13
CA ILE A 477 -2.50 14.36 -17.90
C ILE A 477 -2.27 14.83 -16.48
N SER A 478 -1.41 14.12 -15.72
CA SER A 478 -1.08 14.47 -14.35
C SER A 478 0.39 14.23 -14.04
N LYS A 479 0.96 15.04 -13.13
CA LYS A 479 2.34 14.92 -12.70
C LYS A 479 2.41 14.37 -11.27
N GLY A 480 3.23 13.34 -11.08
CA GLY A 480 3.56 12.76 -9.79
C GLY A 480 4.94 13.18 -9.29
N TYR A 481 5.14 13.08 -7.99
CA TYR A 481 6.34 13.51 -7.32
C TYR A 481 6.58 12.73 -6.03
N MET A 482 7.80 12.21 -5.87
CA MET A 482 8.33 11.68 -4.61
C MET A 482 9.60 12.48 -4.29
N PRO A 483 9.71 13.08 -3.10
CA PRO A 483 10.86 13.94 -2.77
C PRO A 483 12.16 13.16 -2.74
N GLY A 484 13.25 13.81 -3.07
CA GLY A 484 14.58 13.32 -2.81
C GLY A 484 14.89 13.26 -1.31
N GLY A 485 16.04 12.75 -0.96
CA GLY A 485 16.44 12.57 0.42
C GLY A 485 17.93 12.31 0.55
N PHE A 486 18.26 11.77 1.72
CA PHE A 486 19.61 11.44 2.11
C PHE A 486 19.69 9.98 2.52
N ASN A 487 20.84 9.36 2.29
CA ASN A 487 21.14 8.05 2.84
C ASN A 487 21.45 8.18 4.34
N TYR A 488 20.65 7.55 5.16
CA TYR A 488 20.82 7.58 6.62
C TYR A 488 21.83 6.56 7.17
N TYR A 489 22.49 5.85 6.27
CA TYR A 489 23.62 4.95 6.56
C TYR A 489 24.78 5.26 5.58
N PRO A 490 25.45 6.42 5.74
CA PRO A 490 26.48 6.86 4.81
C PRO A 490 27.77 6.06 4.99
N SER A 491 28.44 5.77 3.88
CA SER A 491 29.77 5.16 3.87
C SER A 491 30.91 6.20 3.97
N ASN A 492 30.60 7.46 3.75
CA ASN A 492 31.53 8.59 3.76
C ASN A 492 30.76 9.91 3.98
N ASN A 493 31.47 11.03 4.02
CA ASN A 493 30.89 12.36 4.23
C ASN A 493 30.72 13.16 2.92
N VAL A 494 30.70 12.51 1.76
CA VAL A 494 30.52 13.15 0.45
C VAL A 494 29.03 13.33 0.15
N SER A 495 28.58 14.58 0.03
CA SER A 495 27.16 14.90 -0.14
C SER A 495 26.56 14.30 -1.41
N GLU A 496 27.28 14.33 -2.53
CA GLU A 496 26.82 13.82 -3.81
C GLU A 496 26.57 12.31 -3.80
N GLU A 497 27.28 11.56 -2.96
CA GLU A 497 27.13 10.10 -2.83
C GLU A 497 26.03 9.72 -1.87
N ASN A 498 25.71 10.59 -0.91
CA ASN A 498 24.71 10.36 0.13
C ASN A 498 23.36 11.03 -0.11
N THR A 499 23.23 11.77 -1.22
CA THR A 499 21.99 12.46 -1.59
C THR A 499 21.39 11.86 -2.86
N PHE A 500 20.08 11.70 -2.89
CA PHE A 500 19.36 11.30 -4.09
C PHE A 500 18.29 12.32 -4.49
N GLU A 501 18.07 12.44 -5.81
CA GLU A 501 17.13 13.40 -6.38
C GLU A 501 15.68 12.94 -6.27
N ALA A 502 14.76 13.89 -6.42
CA ALA A 502 13.33 13.62 -6.41
C ALA A 502 12.90 12.81 -7.64
N GLN A 503 12.17 11.73 -7.44
CA GLN A 503 11.52 10.96 -8.49
C GLN A 503 10.29 11.71 -9.01
N LYS A 504 10.11 11.73 -10.33
CA LYS A 504 9.04 12.47 -11.01
C LYS A 504 8.37 11.56 -12.03
N SER A 505 7.05 11.71 -12.19
CA SER A 505 6.31 11.02 -13.25
C SER A 505 5.37 11.97 -13.98
N ILE A 506 5.10 11.63 -15.24
CA ILE A 506 4.00 12.23 -16.02
C ILE A 506 3.14 11.06 -16.49
N ASN A 507 1.87 11.07 -16.11
CA ASN A 507 0.89 10.08 -16.52
C ASN A 507 -0.06 10.65 -17.58
N TYR A 508 -0.22 9.93 -18.66
CA TYR A 508 -1.20 10.15 -19.71
C TYR A 508 -2.22 9.03 -19.59
N GLU A 509 -3.50 9.38 -19.54
CA GLU A 509 -4.56 8.39 -19.33
C GLU A 509 -5.77 8.73 -20.19
N ILE A 510 -6.37 7.71 -20.78
CA ILE A 510 -7.69 7.75 -21.42
C ILE A 510 -8.54 6.69 -20.74
N GLY A 511 -9.77 7.03 -20.37
CA GLY A 511 -10.68 6.10 -19.70
C GLY A 511 -12.13 6.30 -20.04
N ALA A 512 -12.93 5.32 -19.62
CA ALA A 512 -14.37 5.33 -19.75
C ALA A 512 -15.00 4.75 -18.47
N LYS A 513 -16.11 5.34 -18.04
CA LYS A 513 -16.93 4.90 -16.93
C LYS A 513 -18.35 4.73 -17.38
N TYR A 514 -18.85 3.51 -17.22
CA TYR A 514 -20.23 3.16 -17.46
C TYR A 514 -20.91 2.78 -16.16
N ILE A 515 -22.05 3.38 -15.84
CA ILE A 515 -22.89 3.01 -14.71
C ILE A 515 -24.32 2.96 -15.21
N GLY A 516 -24.84 1.76 -15.36
CA GLY A 516 -26.23 1.49 -15.72
C GLY A 516 -26.95 0.77 -14.57
N ASP A 517 -28.17 0.37 -14.78
CA ASP A 517 -29.02 -0.22 -13.74
C ASP A 517 -28.45 -1.53 -13.13
N SER A 518 -27.87 -2.38 -13.97
CA SER A 518 -27.34 -3.69 -13.54
C SER A 518 -25.84 -3.88 -13.77
N PHE A 519 -25.17 -2.89 -14.36
CA PHE A 519 -23.76 -3.02 -14.75
C PHE A 519 -23.00 -1.74 -14.49
N ALA A 520 -21.85 -1.84 -13.84
CA ALA A 520 -20.87 -0.77 -13.72
C ALA A 520 -19.51 -1.24 -14.23
N LEU A 521 -18.85 -0.40 -15.02
CA LEU A 521 -17.54 -0.66 -15.59
C LEU A 521 -16.69 0.60 -15.55
N ASN A 522 -15.49 0.49 -15.04
CA ASN A 522 -14.45 1.50 -15.14
C ASN A 522 -13.27 0.90 -15.90
N THR A 523 -12.81 1.57 -16.95
CA THR A 523 -11.66 1.13 -17.74
C THR A 523 -10.74 2.30 -18.03
N SER A 524 -9.44 2.02 -18.05
CA SER A 524 -8.43 3.01 -18.44
C SER A 524 -7.24 2.37 -19.16
N ILE A 525 -6.67 3.14 -20.07
CA ILE A 525 -5.39 2.89 -20.72
C ILE A 525 -4.46 4.00 -20.26
N PHE A 526 -3.29 3.65 -19.80
CA PHE A 526 -2.33 4.63 -19.28
C PHE A 526 -0.93 4.44 -19.86
N ARG A 527 -0.19 5.55 -19.89
CA ARG A 527 1.27 5.59 -20.02
C ARG A 527 1.84 6.56 -19.02
N MET A 528 2.83 6.09 -18.27
CA MET A 528 3.57 6.87 -17.27
C MET A 528 5.03 6.91 -17.66
N ASP A 529 5.56 8.10 -17.94
CA ASP A 529 6.98 8.33 -18.12
C ASP A 529 7.61 8.79 -16.80
N ILE A 530 8.69 8.13 -16.37
CA ILE A 530 9.26 8.27 -15.03
C ILE A 530 10.71 8.73 -15.18
N LYS A 531 11.11 9.71 -14.35
CA LYS A 531 12.49 10.23 -14.27
C LYS A 531 13.02 10.13 -12.85
N ASP A 532 14.33 9.92 -12.76
CA ASP A 532 15.07 9.90 -11.50
C ASP A 532 14.49 8.87 -10.52
N ILE A 533 14.13 7.66 -11.02
CA ILE A 533 13.57 6.57 -10.19
C ILE A 533 14.51 6.27 -9.03
N HIS A 534 13.94 6.18 -7.83
CA HIS A 534 14.67 5.72 -6.66
C HIS A 534 15.01 4.23 -6.79
N ILE A 535 16.29 3.93 -6.80
CA ILE A 535 16.82 2.58 -6.92
C ILE A 535 17.70 2.26 -5.72
N TYR A 536 17.77 0.97 -5.41
CA TYR A 536 18.68 0.43 -4.43
C TYR A 536 20.05 0.16 -5.07
N LYS A 537 21.12 0.60 -4.42
CA LYS A 537 22.49 0.35 -4.83
C LYS A 537 23.25 -0.37 -3.72
N GLN A 538 23.98 -1.40 -4.10
CA GLN A 538 24.89 -2.10 -3.22
C GLN A 538 26.33 -1.60 -3.48
N LEU A 539 27.00 -1.14 -2.44
CA LEU A 539 28.32 -0.56 -2.49
C LEU A 539 29.31 -1.42 -1.70
N MET A 540 30.61 -1.21 -1.89
CA MET A 540 31.70 -1.84 -1.13
C MET A 540 31.55 -3.36 -0.97
N GLY A 541 31.38 -4.09 -2.10
CA GLY A 541 31.28 -5.55 -2.09
C GLY A 541 30.06 -6.11 -1.35
N GLY A 542 29.02 -5.29 -1.14
CA GLY A 542 27.77 -5.71 -0.50
C GLY A 542 27.66 -5.39 0.99
N THR A 543 28.61 -4.66 1.55
CA THR A 543 28.59 -4.27 2.96
C THR A 543 27.85 -2.95 3.22
N VAL A 544 27.74 -2.09 2.20
CA VAL A 544 27.06 -0.80 2.29
C VAL A 544 25.99 -0.69 1.23
N PHE A 545 24.87 -0.12 1.59
CA PHE A 545 23.70 0.04 0.75
C PHE A 545 23.30 1.50 0.67
N ALA A 546 22.87 1.96 -0.49
CA ALA A 546 22.44 3.33 -0.71
C ALA A 546 21.22 3.41 -1.64
N THR A 547 20.44 4.45 -1.49
CA THR A 547 19.48 4.87 -2.52
C THR A 547 20.18 5.76 -3.52
N GLY A 548 19.97 5.50 -4.80
CA GLY A 548 20.38 6.34 -5.92
C GLY A 548 19.24 6.56 -6.88
N ASN A 549 19.54 7.10 -8.06
CA ASN A 549 18.53 7.35 -9.08
C ASN A 549 18.88 6.62 -10.39
N ALA A 550 17.90 5.91 -11.00
CA ALA A 550 17.91 5.56 -12.41
C ALA A 550 17.34 6.74 -13.21
N LYS A 551 17.92 7.05 -14.37
CA LYS A 551 17.59 8.28 -15.08
C LYS A 551 16.19 8.29 -15.66
N LYS A 552 15.78 7.19 -16.36
CA LYS A 552 14.49 7.11 -17.05
C LYS A 552 13.92 5.71 -17.05
N ALA A 553 12.60 5.65 -16.95
CA ALA A 553 11.80 4.46 -17.20
C ALA A 553 10.41 4.84 -17.71
N HIS A 554 9.68 3.86 -18.20
CA HIS A 554 8.26 4.03 -18.50
C HIS A 554 7.45 2.83 -18.03
N SER A 555 6.16 3.08 -17.81
CA SER A 555 5.17 2.07 -17.53
C SER A 555 3.93 2.35 -18.37
N GLN A 556 3.32 1.32 -18.94
CA GLN A 556 2.09 1.44 -19.72
C GLN A 556 1.22 0.21 -19.50
N GLY A 557 -0.09 0.37 -19.61
CA GLY A 557 -0.98 -0.72 -19.34
C GLY A 557 -2.45 -0.41 -19.54
N ILE A 558 -3.26 -1.43 -19.20
CA ILE A 558 -4.72 -1.37 -19.25
C ILE A 558 -5.22 -1.80 -17.88
N GLU A 559 -6.21 -1.09 -17.38
CA GLU A 559 -6.90 -1.42 -16.13
C GLU A 559 -8.40 -1.44 -16.40
N LEU A 560 -9.07 -2.43 -15.83
CA LEU A 560 -10.50 -2.65 -15.92
C LEU A 560 -10.99 -3.16 -14.57
N ASP A 561 -12.08 -2.61 -14.08
CA ASP A 561 -12.83 -3.12 -12.93
C ASP A 561 -14.32 -2.85 -13.11
N GLY A 562 -15.14 -3.77 -12.65
CA GLY A 562 -16.58 -3.65 -12.79
C GLY A 562 -17.37 -4.66 -11.99
N THR A 563 -18.66 -4.37 -11.88
CA THR A 563 -19.66 -5.19 -11.22
C THR A 563 -20.83 -5.40 -12.17
N TYR A 564 -21.36 -6.62 -12.20
CA TYR A 564 -22.55 -6.97 -12.96
C TYR A 564 -23.53 -7.72 -12.08
N PHE A 565 -24.72 -7.16 -11.88
CA PHE A 565 -25.85 -7.82 -11.20
C PHE A 565 -26.62 -8.64 -12.23
N LEU A 566 -26.45 -9.98 -12.19
CA LEU A 566 -27.19 -10.88 -13.05
C LEU A 566 -28.66 -10.99 -12.64
N THR A 567 -28.89 -10.95 -11.33
CA THR A 567 -30.19 -10.87 -10.67
C THR A 567 -30.04 -10.06 -9.39
N ASP A 568 -31.14 -9.76 -8.70
CA ASP A 568 -31.14 -9.07 -7.39
C ASP A 568 -30.27 -9.80 -6.35
N ASN A 569 -30.15 -11.12 -6.50
CA ASN A 569 -29.43 -11.99 -5.55
C ASN A 569 -28.04 -12.42 -6.04
N LEU A 570 -27.70 -12.27 -7.32
CA LEU A 570 -26.47 -12.80 -7.91
C LEU A 570 -25.66 -11.70 -8.62
N SER A 571 -24.45 -11.47 -8.16
CA SER A 571 -23.54 -10.50 -8.76
C SER A 571 -22.19 -11.12 -9.15
N LEU A 572 -21.59 -10.57 -10.20
CA LEU A 572 -20.23 -10.80 -10.64
C LEU A 572 -19.41 -9.52 -10.42
N LEU A 573 -18.23 -9.67 -9.83
CA LEU A 573 -17.27 -8.59 -9.67
C LEU A 573 -15.97 -9.00 -10.32
N GLY A 574 -15.34 -8.08 -11.04
CA GLY A 574 -14.07 -8.43 -11.70
C GLY A 574 -13.14 -7.25 -11.84
N SER A 575 -11.84 -7.54 -11.77
CA SER A 575 -10.81 -6.56 -12.09
C SER A 575 -9.67 -7.21 -12.87
N VAL A 576 -9.07 -6.44 -13.79
CA VAL A 576 -7.92 -6.87 -14.59
C VAL A 576 -6.96 -5.69 -14.75
N GLY A 577 -5.70 -5.91 -14.44
CA GLY A 577 -4.60 -5.01 -14.73
C GLY A 577 -3.55 -5.70 -15.58
N LEU A 578 -3.24 -5.15 -16.75
CA LEU A 578 -2.14 -5.60 -17.62
C LEU A 578 -1.09 -4.49 -17.62
N ILE A 579 0.19 -4.85 -17.45
CA ILE A 579 1.24 -3.83 -17.34
C ILE A 579 2.54 -4.26 -18.02
N GLN A 580 3.20 -3.29 -18.64
CA GLN A 580 4.58 -3.35 -19.06
C GLN A 580 5.33 -2.15 -18.48
N ALA A 581 6.27 -2.40 -17.57
CA ALA A 581 7.15 -1.40 -16.97
C ALA A 581 8.60 -1.75 -17.29
N LYS A 582 9.38 -0.77 -17.81
CA LYS A 582 10.76 -0.98 -18.29
C LYS A 582 11.65 0.22 -18.01
N TYR A 583 12.92 -0.07 -17.79
CA TYR A 583 13.99 0.94 -17.79
C TYR A 583 14.31 1.40 -19.20
N ASP A 584 14.38 2.71 -19.41
CA ASP A 584 14.80 3.32 -20.68
C ASP A 584 16.29 3.75 -20.63
N ASP A 585 16.73 4.28 -19.50
CA ASP A 585 18.11 4.69 -19.26
C ASP A 585 18.48 4.44 -17.80
N TYR A 586 19.11 3.29 -17.57
CA TYR A 586 19.63 2.90 -16.27
C TYR A 586 20.95 2.15 -16.42
N ASP A 587 21.99 2.68 -15.79
CA ASP A 587 23.34 2.12 -15.69
C ASP A 587 23.76 2.23 -14.22
N ASP A 588 24.02 1.11 -13.55
CA ASP A 588 24.46 1.07 -12.15
C ASP A 588 25.98 1.15 -11.98
N GLY A 589 26.69 1.29 -13.10
CA GLY A 589 28.16 1.28 -13.18
C GLY A 589 28.75 -0.10 -13.48
N ASN A 590 28.03 -1.18 -13.19
CA ASN A 590 28.43 -2.54 -13.49
C ASN A 590 27.70 -3.10 -14.72
N ARG A 591 26.44 -2.65 -14.91
CA ARG A 591 25.57 -3.17 -15.95
C ARG A 591 24.58 -2.10 -16.45
N LYS A 592 24.18 -2.24 -17.73
CA LYS A 592 23.07 -1.48 -18.32
C LYS A 592 21.79 -2.30 -18.32
N TYR A 593 20.71 -1.69 -17.82
CA TYR A 593 19.38 -2.30 -17.69
C TYR A 593 18.38 -1.82 -18.75
N ASN A 594 18.85 -1.08 -19.78
CA ASN A 594 17.99 -0.50 -20.80
C ASN A 594 17.13 -1.56 -21.51
N GLY A 595 15.81 -1.37 -21.52
CA GLY A 595 14.83 -2.29 -22.08
C GLY A 595 14.42 -3.44 -21.15
N GLU A 596 15.08 -3.59 -19.98
CA GLU A 596 14.70 -4.59 -18.99
C GLU A 596 13.46 -4.18 -18.19
N LYS A 597 12.78 -5.17 -17.62
CA LYS A 597 11.61 -4.94 -16.78
C LYS A 597 12.00 -4.33 -15.44
N ILE A 598 11.13 -3.48 -14.92
CA ILE A 598 11.23 -3.03 -13.53
C ILE A 598 10.83 -4.20 -12.62
N GLU A 599 11.63 -4.42 -11.58
CA GLU A 599 11.48 -5.52 -10.61
C GLU A 599 10.18 -5.38 -9.80
N ASN A 600 9.79 -6.47 -9.13
CA ASN A 600 8.64 -6.53 -8.21
C ASN A 600 7.30 -6.14 -8.83
N THR A 601 7.23 -6.12 -10.18
CA THR A 601 6.05 -5.72 -10.93
C THR A 601 5.47 -6.94 -11.64
N PRO A 602 4.34 -7.52 -11.17
CA PRO A 602 3.65 -8.61 -11.86
C PRO A 602 3.20 -8.17 -13.25
N SER A 603 3.34 -9.04 -14.26
CA SER A 603 2.96 -8.71 -15.64
C SER A 603 1.45 -8.51 -15.82
N TYR A 604 0.64 -9.06 -14.93
CA TYR A 604 -0.78 -8.80 -14.78
C TYR A 604 -1.26 -9.14 -13.37
N THR A 605 -2.39 -8.54 -13.00
CA THR A 605 -3.21 -8.92 -11.86
C THR A 605 -4.65 -9.08 -12.34
N ALA A 606 -5.38 -10.05 -11.81
CA ALA A 606 -6.80 -10.19 -12.12
C ALA A 606 -7.55 -10.77 -10.93
N SER A 607 -8.79 -10.33 -10.73
CA SER A 607 -9.74 -10.94 -9.80
C SER A 607 -11.08 -11.17 -10.47
N LEU A 608 -11.78 -12.23 -10.06
CA LEU A 608 -13.14 -12.51 -10.47
C LEU A 608 -13.89 -13.10 -9.27
N GLY A 609 -14.92 -12.41 -8.82
CA GLY A 609 -15.79 -12.80 -7.72
C GLY A 609 -17.21 -13.09 -8.18
N VAL A 610 -17.81 -14.11 -7.61
CA VAL A 610 -19.25 -14.40 -7.72
C VAL A 610 -19.84 -14.34 -6.32
N SER A 611 -20.85 -13.50 -6.15
CA SER A 611 -21.54 -13.33 -4.86
C SER A 611 -23.03 -13.64 -5.04
N TYR A 612 -23.57 -14.45 -4.12
CA TYR A 612 -24.99 -14.77 -4.02
C TYR A 612 -25.51 -14.42 -2.64
N LEU A 613 -26.60 -13.67 -2.58
CA LEU A 613 -27.28 -13.27 -1.36
C LEU A 613 -28.77 -13.57 -1.47
N ALA A 614 -29.26 -14.58 -0.74
CA ALA A 614 -30.66 -14.95 -0.76
C ALA A 614 -31.47 -14.09 0.23
N ASP A 615 -32.75 -13.87 -0.07
CA ASP A 615 -33.72 -13.18 0.82
C ASP A 615 -33.89 -13.88 2.16
N SER A 616 -33.67 -15.20 2.21
CA SER A 616 -33.64 -15.99 3.44
C SER A 616 -32.50 -15.65 4.41
N GLY A 617 -31.51 -14.87 3.97
CA GLY A 617 -30.33 -14.54 4.73
C GLY A 617 -29.11 -15.45 4.43
N PHE A 618 -29.29 -16.53 3.65
CA PHE A 618 -28.17 -17.34 3.17
C PHE A 618 -27.34 -16.55 2.16
N TYR A 619 -26.02 -16.61 2.28
CA TYR A 619 -25.13 -16.04 1.27
C TYR A 619 -23.90 -16.90 1.02
N GLY A 620 -23.36 -16.76 -0.17
CA GLY A 620 -22.12 -17.41 -0.55
C GLY A 620 -21.32 -16.57 -1.55
N ARG A 621 -20.01 -16.64 -1.45
CA ARG A 621 -19.09 -15.96 -2.35
C ARG A 621 -17.90 -16.83 -2.70
N VAL A 622 -17.46 -16.74 -3.95
CA VAL A 622 -16.22 -17.35 -4.44
C VAL A 622 -15.44 -16.28 -5.20
N ASP A 623 -14.15 -16.12 -4.87
CA ASP A 623 -13.24 -15.21 -5.54
C ASP A 623 -12.04 -15.96 -6.10
N LEU A 624 -11.71 -15.72 -7.36
CA LEU A 624 -10.48 -16.16 -8.02
C LEU A 624 -9.53 -14.97 -8.14
N ASN A 625 -8.29 -15.13 -7.69
CA ASN A 625 -7.26 -14.10 -7.79
C ASN A 625 -6.08 -14.66 -8.57
N ALA A 626 -5.67 -13.98 -9.64
CA ALA A 626 -4.58 -14.37 -10.51
C ALA A 626 -3.48 -13.30 -10.51
N ARG A 627 -2.24 -13.75 -10.44
CA ARG A 627 -1.06 -12.92 -10.55
C ARG A 627 -0.15 -13.48 -11.63
N GLY A 628 0.33 -12.61 -12.52
CA GLY A 628 1.28 -12.96 -13.56
C GLY A 628 2.71 -13.15 -13.04
N ASN A 629 3.58 -13.56 -13.93
CA ASN A 629 5.01 -13.67 -13.60
C ASN A 629 5.60 -12.32 -13.18
N THR A 630 6.53 -12.40 -12.23
CA THR A 630 7.23 -11.26 -11.66
C THR A 630 8.73 -11.42 -11.86
N SER A 631 9.42 -10.34 -12.19
CA SER A 631 10.89 -10.32 -12.28
C SER A 631 11.48 -9.78 -10.98
N TYR A 632 12.56 -10.40 -10.53
CA TYR A 632 13.33 -10.00 -9.34
C TYR A 632 14.79 -9.79 -9.72
N SER A 633 15.48 -8.87 -9.04
CA SER A 633 16.89 -8.65 -9.22
C SER A 633 17.70 -9.72 -8.46
N ASP A 634 18.62 -10.37 -9.14
CA ASP A 634 19.56 -11.30 -8.55
C ASP A 634 20.89 -10.58 -8.25
N GLY A 635 21.00 -10.03 -7.05
CA GLY A 635 22.18 -9.29 -6.60
C GLY A 635 23.45 -10.15 -6.58
N ALA A 636 23.33 -11.48 -6.37
CA ALA A 636 24.47 -12.39 -6.41
C ALA A 636 25.07 -12.54 -7.83
N ASN A 637 24.26 -12.31 -8.87
CA ASN A 637 24.63 -12.43 -10.28
C ASN A 637 24.57 -11.07 -11.02
N ASN A 638 25.20 -10.04 -10.46
CA ASN A 638 25.29 -8.69 -11.05
C ASN A 638 23.92 -8.08 -11.41
N GLY A 639 22.91 -8.30 -10.59
CA GLY A 639 21.57 -7.77 -10.80
C GLY A 639 20.82 -8.35 -12.00
N ARG A 640 21.23 -9.52 -12.52
CA ARG A 640 20.48 -10.22 -13.56
C ARG A 640 19.04 -10.44 -13.10
N LEU A 641 18.07 -10.18 -13.99
CA LEU A 641 16.67 -10.45 -13.66
C LEU A 641 16.39 -11.94 -13.74
N ILE A 642 15.85 -12.49 -12.65
CA ILE A 642 15.23 -13.81 -12.60
C ILE A 642 13.72 -13.65 -12.65
N ARG A 643 13.03 -14.65 -13.20
CA ARG A 643 11.59 -14.60 -13.39
C ARG A 643 10.94 -15.72 -12.59
N ALA A 644 10.10 -15.34 -11.65
CA ALA A 644 9.20 -16.25 -10.95
C ALA A 644 7.85 -16.32 -11.68
N ASP A 645 7.30 -17.53 -11.77
CA ASP A 645 5.96 -17.75 -12.30
C ASP A 645 4.90 -17.20 -11.32
N GLY A 646 3.77 -16.79 -11.89
CA GLY A 646 2.60 -16.40 -11.10
C GLY A 646 1.72 -17.59 -10.76
N GLY A 647 0.64 -17.34 -10.03
CA GLY A 647 -0.33 -18.36 -9.61
C GLY A 647 -1.75 -17.84 -9.60
N ILE A 648 -2.71 -18.77 -9.40
CA ILE A 648 -4.14 -18.50 -9.26
C ILE A 648 -4.61 -19.08 -7.94
N THR A 649 -5.13 -18.24 -7.04
CA THR A 649 -5.73 -18.67 -5.79
C THR A 649 -7.25 -18.52 -5.83
N ALA A 650 -7.96 -19.43 -5.16
CA ALA A 650 -9.39 -19.39 -5.00
C ALA A 650 -9.74 -19.22 -3.53
N ASN A 651 -10.72 -18.35 -3.24
CA ASN A 651 -11.26 -18.14 -1.90
C ASN A 651 -12.76 -18.39 -1.91
N ALA A 652 -13.32 -18.83 -0.78
CA ALA A 652 -14.77 -18.96 -0.63
C ALA A 652 -15.19 -18.54 0.78
N LYS A 653 -16.39 -17.98 0.87
CA LYS A 653 -17.09 -17.67 2.11
C LYS A 653 -18.55 -18.05 1.96
N VAL A 654 -19.11 -18.71 2.98
CA VAL A 654 -20.53 -19.07 3.05
C VAL A 654 -21.04 -18.68 4.43
N GLY A 655 -22.21 -18.08 4.50
CA GLY A 655 -22.77 -17.64 5.77
C GLY A 655 -24.29 -17.55 5.75
N TYR A 656 -24.81 -17.22 6.92
CA TYR A 656 -26.24 -17.05 7.16
C TYR A 656 -26.49 -15.87 8.10
N LYS A 657 -27.30 -14.92 7.63
CA LYS A 657 -27.75 -13.76 8.41
C LYS A 657 -29.12 -14.08 9.02
N VAL A 658 -29.21 -14.08 10.36
CA VAL A 658 -30.43 -14.32 11.10
C VAL A 658 -30.62 -13.28 12.20
N GLY A 659 -31.66 -12.45 12.07
CA GLY A 659 -31.82 -11.29 12.93
C GLY A 659 -30.58 -10.39 12.92
N ASN A 660 -30.00 -10.17 14.07
CA ASN A 660 -28.80 -9.34 14.26
C ASN A 660 -27.48 -10.12 14.12
N PHE A 661 -27.54 -11.44 13.89
CA PHE A 661 -26.36 -12.28 13.78
C PHE A 661 -26.02 -12.59 12.32
N ASP A 662 -24.73 -12.57 12.01
CA ASP A 662 -24.12 -13.10 10.79
C ASP A 662 -23.13 -14.19 11.19
N ILE A 663 -23.35 -15.44 10.76
CA ILE A 663 -22.52 -16.59 11.09
C ILE A 663 -21.97 -17.14 9.78
N TYR A 664 -20.66 -17.36 9.70
CA TYR A 664 -20.01 -17.77 8.45
C TYR A 664 -18.82 -18.70 8.65
N GLY A 665 -18.53 -19.44 7.57
CA GLY A 665 -17.27 -20.14 7.38
C GLY A 665 -16.55 -19.61 6.14
N TYR A 666 -15.22 -19.67 6.14
CA TYR A 666 -14.42 -19.26 5.01
C TYR A 666 -13.24 -20.19 4.77
N VAL A 667 -12.79 -20.21 3.51
CA VAL A 667 -11.52 -20.82 3.09
C VAL A 667 -10.82 -19.85 2.15
N LYS A 668 -9.58 -19.47 2.45
CA LYS A 668 -8.69 -18.73 1.56
C LYS A 668 -7.65 -19.68 0.95
N ASN A 669 -7.29 -19.47 -0.32
CA ASN A 669 -6.40 -20.36 -1.09
C ASN A 669 -6.85 -21.84 -1.04
N ILE A 670 -8.05 -22.13 -1.51
CA ILE A 670 -8.70 -23.48 -1.46
C ILE A 670 -7.82 -24.54 -2.08
N THR A 671 -7.19 -24.25 -3.21
CA THR A 671 -6.34 -25.17 -3.97
C THR A 671 -4.96 -25.37 -3.35
N ASP A 672 -4.64 -24.58 -2.31
CA ASP A 672 -3.33 -24.54 -1.68
C ASP A 672 -2.19 -24.23 -2.68
N GLU A 673 -2.51 -23.41 -3.69
CA GLU A 673 -1.55 -22.96 -4.70
C GLU A 673 -0.37 -22.23 -4.05
N ASP A 674 0.83 -22.52 -4.51
CA ASP A 674 2.06 -21.87 -4.08
C ASP A 674 2.76 -21.14 -5.23
N TYR A 675 3.24 -19.92 -4.97
CA TYR A 675 4.09 -19.15 -5.89
C TYR A 675 4.95 -18.15 -5.11
N VAL A 676 6.07 -17.77 -5.70
CA VAL A 676 7.02 -16.84 -5.10
C VAL A 676 6.45 -15.42 -5.12
N ILE A 677 6.47 -14.74 -3.97
CA ILE A 677 6.03 -13.35 -3.82
C ILE A 677 7.18 -12.38 -3.56
N SER A 678 8.31 -12.87 -3.05
CA SER A 678 9.50 -12.07 -2.80
C SER A 678 10.77 -12.86 -3.07
N TYR A 679 11.81 -12.17 -3.52
CA TYR A 679 13.14 -12.73 -3.72
C TYR A 679 14.18 -11.65 -3.44
N MET A 680 15.23 -12.04 -2.75
CA MET A 680 16.42 -11.23 -2.53
C MET A 680 17.63 -12.16 -2.52
N SER A 681 18.67 -11.82 -3.25
CA SER A 681 19.89 -12.60 -3.24
C SER A 681 21.09 -11.75 -2.79
N LYS A 682 21.99 -12.39 -2.10
CA LYS A 682 23.33 -11.91 -1.79
C LYS A 682 24.36 -12.98 -2.13
N SER A 683 25.65 -12.68 -2.04
CA SER A 683 26.68 -13.67 -2.31
C SER A 683 26.49 -14.95 -1.46
N GLY A 684 26.37 -16.09 -2.12
CA GLY A 684 26.26 -17.41 -1.48
C GLY A 684 24.86 -17.83 -1.01
N SER A 685 23.86 -16.93 -0.95
CA SER A 685 22.51 -17.29 -0.52
C SER A 685 21.44 -16.45 -1.21
N SER A 686 20.21 -16.97 -1.26
CA SER A 686 19.04 -16.22 -1.67
C SER A 686 17.91 -16.42 -0.69
N TRP A 687 17.18 -15.35 -0.41
CA TRP A 687 15.93 -15.38 0.34
C TRP A 687 14.75 -15.52 -0.61
N VAL A 688 13.86 -16.47 -0.34
CA VAL A 688 12.68 -16.77 -1.17
C VAL A 688 11.45 -16.80 -0.28
N GLY A 689 10.49 -15.93 -0.54
CA GLY A 689 9.21 -15.86 0.16
C GLY A 689 8.05 -16.30 -0.71
N PHE A 690 7.08 -16.98 -0.10
CA PHE A 690 5.90 -17.54 -0.76
C PHE A 690 4.62 -16.86 -0.30
N ASN A 691 3.56 -17.00 -1.13
CA ASN A 691 2.22 -16.64 -0.72
C ASN A 691 1.73 -17.52 0.45
N GLU A 692 0.71 -17.06 1.16
CA GLU A 692 0.13 -17.79 2.29
C GLU A 692 -0.50 -19.14 1.87
N PRO A 693 -0.38 -20.18 2.71
CA PRO A 693 -1.04 -21.46 2.51
C PRO A 693 -2.56 -21.34 2.66
N ARG A 694 -3.25 -22.46 2.46
CA ARG A 694 -4.69 -22.55 2.72
C ARG A 694 -5.03 -22.16 4.16
N LYS A 695 -5.92 -21.17 4.29
CA LYS A 695 -6.47 -20.73 5.57
C LYS A 695 -7.97 -20.98 5.59
N PHE A 696 -8.48 -21.48 6.71
CA PHE A 696 -9.91 -21.66 6.91
C PHE A 696 -10.31 -21.34 8.34
N GLY A 697 -11.55 -20.96 8.51
CA GLY A 697 -12.07 -20.59 9.82
C GLY A 697 -13.57 -20.38 9.80
N ILE A 698 -14.07 -20.09 10.99
CA ILE A 698 -15.47 -19.74 11.24
C ILE A 698 -15.53 -18.40 11.97
N GLY A 699 -16.60 -17.66 11.77
CA GLY A 699 -16.80 -16.37 12.43
C GLY A 699 -18.26 -16.08 12.71
N ALA A 700 -18.47 -15.15 13.62
CA ALA A 700 -19.79 -14.59 13.93
C ALA A 700 -19.68 -13.09 14.16
N ILE A 701 -20.66 -12.34 13.66
CA ILE A 701 -20.80 -10.90 13.86
C ILE A 701 -22.21 -10.65 14.44
N TYR A 702 -22.28 -9.87 15.50
CA TYR A 702 -23.54 -9.35 16.04
C TYR A 702 -23.63 -7.85 15.73
N LYS A 703 -24.71 -7.43 15.06
CA LYS A 703 -25.01 -6.02 14.74
C LYS A 703 -26.15 -5.53 15.65
N PHE A 704 -26.04 -4.32 16.20
CA PHE A 704 -27.04 -3.76 17.15
C PHE A 704 -27.33 -2.28 16.87
#